data_a88104be369c92508dcd62fc71801594
#
_entry.id   a88104be369c92508dcd62fc71801594
#
_cell.length_a   1.000
_cell.length_b   1.000
_cell.length_c   1.000
_cell.angle_alpha   90.00
_cell.angle_beta   90.00
_cell.angle_gamma   90.00
#
_symmetry.space_group_name_H-M   'P 1'
#
loop_
_entity.id
_entity.type
_entity.pdbx_description
1 polymer ?
#
loop_
_entity_poly.entity_id
_entity_poly.type
_entity_poly.pdbx_seq_one_letter_code
_entity_poly.pdbx_strand_id
1 'polypeptide(L)'
;MVAAALLGAATTAAVATAATAPNVTSAATVTVNATTGDGTMPSIGLGANTAVYDGFLTDPALPPLLSAAGVKALRYPGGSVSDVYDWQDNSVVPGTSFANPNDNFDNFMKVAQTTGAQPVITVNYGSGTAAEAAAWVTYANVTHSYGVKYWEVGNEVYGNGAYGSSWEFDQHATKNASTYAANTGQYIDAMKAADPSIKVGVVLTTPGNWPDGLVAPGDTQDWNDTVLSALGSKIDFVIVHYYPTSGTEAQMLGQPEAQIGPIMSTLHSLIARYSGTRPVQVMTTETNSGFEDDSAAAALFAADSYPTWFEQGATNVDWWDVHNGAGAASTDQTGGTDFNDEGMLSNATCASAGSPCEPAAETPFPQYFGLAMAGKFLGGGGTLLGTTSSQSLVATHAVEAANGSLNVELINKDPANSYQVSLAYNGYSAATGGTADVYDRGATSITSGTASSSSVLLAPYSVTVLHLTKAGTVTTGPGAPGTPTATGVTATSVTLSWPAATSATGYRVFRINGSSSTLVGSPTGTSLTVSGLTPNTAYTFDVVAVDSAGTTSAPSSPVTVSTGQPAGATCRVAYSVTVDWGGGFGANIAVTNAGTTTAANWTLRFTFPGNQVVSAGWGGNFSQAGNTVTVTAPGYAPDLAAGAATTPGFNAGYTGTNPAPTAFTLNGQPCTTG
;
A
#
# COMPACT_ATOMS: atom_id res chain seq x y z
N MET A 1 -12.86 72.13 -4.09
CA MET A 1 -14.04 71.26 -3.99
C MET A 1 -13.55 69.84 -4.04
N VAL A 2 -13.55 69.20 -2.87
CA VAL A 2 -13.05 67.84 -2.67
C VAL A 2 -14.24 66.88 -2.83
N ALA A 3 -14.13 65.93 -3.76
CA ALA A 3 -15.12 64.86 -3.89
C ALA A 3 -14.59 63.62 -3.17
N ALA A 4 -15.28 63.19 -2.14
CA ALA A 4 -15.01 61.95 -1.42
C ALA A 4 -15.59 60.77 -2.19
N ALA A 5 -14.77 59.75 -2.49
CA ALA A 5 -15.20 58.47 -3.03
C ALA A 5 -15.48 57.50 -1.86
N LEU A 6 -16.75 57.05 -1.75
CA LEU A 6 -17.13 55.94 -0.87
C LEU A 6 -16.74 54.62 -1.54
N LEU A 7 -15.85 53.85 -0.91
CA LEU A 7 -15.65 52.44 -1.21
C LEU A 7 -16.75 51.63 -0.52
N GLY A 8 -17.64 51.05 -1.32
CA GLY A 8 -18.58 50.04 -0.86
C GLY A 8 -17.90 48.66 -0.80
N ALA A 9 -17.76 48.08 0.37
CA ALA A 9 -17.34 46.71 0.54
C ALA A 9 -18.51 45.77 0.18
N ALA A 10 -18.39 45.05 -0.93
CA ALA A 10 -19.32 43.98 -1.27
C ALA A 10 -18.94 42.73 -0.46
N THR A 11 -19.74 42.41 0.54
CA THR A 11 -19.69 41.12 1.22
C THR A 11 -20.36 40.09 0.32
N THR A 12 -19.55 39.24 -0.31
CA THR A 12 -20.06 38.03 -0.96
C THR A 12 -20.48 37.03 0.14
N ALA A 13 -21.78 36.94 0.38
CA ALA A 13 -22.34 35.84 1.16
C ALA A 13 -22.14 34.53 0.36
N ALA A 14 -21.32 33.64 0.87
CA ALA A 14 -21.27 32.28 0.40
C ALA A 14 -22.64 31.63 0.70
N VAL A 15 -23.37 31.32 -0.37
CA VAL A 15 -24.58 30.51 -0.27
C VAL A 15 -24.09 29.08 0.03
N ALA A 16 -24.16 28.69 1.29
CA ALA A 16 -24.06 27.30 1.65
C ALA A 16 -25.25 26.57 0.99
N THR A 17 -25.02 25.81 -0.06
CA THR A 17 -26.00 24.87 -0.56
C THR A 17 -26.21 23.84 0.56
N ALA A 18 -27.38 23.92 1.21
CA ALA A 18 -27.82 22.88 2.13
C ALA A 18 -27.84 21.58 1.32
N ALA A 19 -27.03 20.60 1.72
CA ALA A 19 -27.14 19.24 1.19
C ALA A 19 -28.57 18.79 1.44
N THR A 20 -29.34 18.58 0.38
CA THR A 20 -30.67 17.99 0.46
C THR A 20 -30.48 16.61 1.06
N ALA A 21 -31.19 16.31 2.16
CA ALA A 21 -31.22 14.96 2.70
C ALA A 21 -31.54 13.98 1.57
N PRO A 22 -30.82 12.86 1.45
CA PRO A 22 -31.07 11.91 0.37
C PRO A 22 -32.52 11.43 0.42
N ASN A 23 -33.19 11.43 -0.73
CA ASN A 23 -34.54 10.87 -0.83
C ASN A 23 -34.47 9.38 -0.55
N VAL A 24 -35.04 8.92 0.55
CA VAL A 24 -35.23 7.49 0.82
C VAL A 24 -36.32 7.01 -0.11
N THR A 25 -35.96 6.35 -1.18
CA THR A 25 -36.92 5.90 -2.19
C THR A 25 -37.34 4.45 -2.03
N SER A 26 -36.56 3.62 -1.33
CA SER A 26 -36.84 2.18 -1.19
C SER A 26 -36.36 1.64 0.16
N ALA A 27 -37.13 0.69 0.70
CA ALA A 27 -36.72 -0.14 1.82
C ALA A 27 -36.04 -1.40 1.30
N ALA A 28 -34.99 -1.85 1.95
CA ALA A 28 -34.35 -3.13 1.71
C ALA A 28 -34.33 -3.97 3.01
N THR A 29 -34.36 -5.28 2.86
CA THR A 29 -34.10 -6.22 3.95
C THR A 29 -32.87 -7.05 3.57
N VAL A 30 -31.88 -7.05 4.44
CA VAL A 30 -30.71 -7.92 4.33
C VAL A 30 -30.76 -8.96 5.43
N THR A 31 -30.58 -10.23 5.06
CA THR A 31 -30.55 -11.34 6.01
C THR A 31 -29.15 -11.96 5.97
N VAL A 32 -28.52 -12.06 7.16
CA VAL A 32 -27.26 -12.77 7.37
C VAL A 32 -27.56 -14.13 7.95
N ASN A 33 -27.06 -15.20 7.33
CA ASN A 33 -27.24 -16.58 7.80
C ASN A 33 -25.95 -17.09 8.47
N ALA A 34 -25.89 -17.02 9.77
CA ALA A 34 -24.76 -17.50 10.58
C ALA A 34 -24.90 -18.98 11.01
N THR A 35 -25.82 -19.73 10.42
CA THR A 35 -25.97 -21.17 10.69
C THR A 35 -25.13 -22.05 9.78
N THR A 36 -24.70 -21.52 8.64
CA THR A 36 -23.86 -22.21 7.65
C THR A 36 -22.74 -21.27 7.20
N GLY A 37 -21.53 -21.78 7.11
CA GLY A 37 -20.40 -21.01 6.58
C GLY A 37 -20.17 -21.32 5.09
N ASP A 38 -19.83 -20.33 4.30
CA ASP A 38 -19.49 -20.44 2.89
C ASP A 38 -17.97 -20.52 2.66
N GLY A 39 -17.20 -20.75 3.74
CA GLY A 39 -15.75 -20.88 3.71
C GLY A 39 -15.06 -20.09 4.82
N THR A 40 -13.74 -20.12 4.80
CA THR A 40 -12.91 -19.34 5.72
C THR A 40 -12.12 -18.30 4.95
N MET A 41 -11.99 -17.13 5.51
CA MET A 41 -11.20 -16.05 4.93
C MET A 41 -9.74 -16.47 4.71
N PRO A 42 -9.22 -16.40 3.48
CA PRO A 42 -7.83 -16.76 3.22
C PRO A 42 -6.86 -15.71 3.77
N SER A 43 -5.73 -16.18 4.31
CA SER A 43 -4.74 -15.30 4.96
C SER A 43 -4.00 -14.36 4.01
N ILE A 44 -3.97 -14.67 2.71
CA ILE A 44 -3.34 -13.87 1.65
C ILE A 44 -4.38 -13.30 0.68
N GLY A 45 -5.65 -13.28 1.09
CA GLY A 45 -6.77 -13.02 0.19
C GLY A 45 -6.64 -11.69 -0.55
N LEU A 46 -6.53 -10.59 0.18
CA LEU A 46 -6.44 -9.25 -0.40
C LEU A 46 -5.05 -8.98 -0.96
N GLY A 47 -4.94 -8.81 -2.26
CA GLY A 47 -3.68 -8.54 -2.90
C GLY A 47 -3.75 -7.42 -3.94
N ALA A 48 -2.57 -7.05 -4.42
CA ALA A 48 -2.40 -6.08 -5.49
C ALA A 48 -1.15 -6.41 -6.33
N ASN A 49 -1.17 -5.98 -7.59
CA ASN A 49 -0.05 -6.09 -8.50
C ASN A 49 0.90 -4.91 -8.36
N THR A 50 2.19 -5.17 -8.47
CA THR A 50 3.24 -4.18 -8.65
C THR A 50 4.00 -4.50 -9.94
N ALA A 51 4.58 -3.50 -10.57
CA ALA A 51 5.27 -3.68 -11.84
C ALA A 51 6.71 -3.16 -11.81
N VAL A 52 7.62 -3.82 -12.53
CA VAL A 52 9.02 -3.37 -12.63
C VAL A 52 9.19 -2.05 -13.38
N TYR A 53 8.15 -1.58 -14.05
CA TYR A 53 8.14 -0.28 -14.73
C TYR A 53 7.54 0.85 -13.89
N ASP A 54 7.02 0.57 -12.73
CA ASP A 54 6.26 1.48 -11.88
C ASP A 54 7.20 2.61 -11.45
N GLY A 55 7.92 3.19 -11.27
CA GLY A 55 8.72 4.33 -10.79
C GLY A 55 8.45 4.76 -9.35
N PHE A 56 7.37 4.29 -8.75
CA PHE A 56 6.94 4.63 -7.39
C PHE A 56 6.99 3.44 -6.42
N LEU A 57 7.35 2.25 -6.87
CA LEU A 57 7.44 1.05 -6.02
C LEU A 57 8.22 1.29 -4.72
N THR A 58 9.26 2.10 -4.76
CA THR A 58 10.12 2.38 -3.60
C THR A 58 9.77 3.68 -2.87
N ASP A 59 8.64 4.32 -3.18
CA ASP A 59 8.19 5.49 -2.43
C ASP A 59 7.87 5.12 -0.97
N PRO A 60 8.40 5.85 0.02
CA PRO A 60 8.14 5.56 1.44
C PRO A 60 6.67 5.74 1.86
N ALA A 61 5.84 6.42 1.07
CA ALA A 61 4.41 6.55 1.31
C ALA A 61 3.64 5.27 0.95
N LEU A 62 4.13 4.47 0.02
CA LEU A 62 3.44 3.28 -0.50
C LEU A 62 3.14 2.21 0.56
N PRO A 63 4.10 1.69 1.36
CA PRO A 63 3.80 0.61 2.31
C PRO A 63 2.73 0.95 3.37
N PRO A 64 2.68 2.18 3.94
CA PRO A 64 1.58 2.61 4.80
C PRO A 64 0.20 2.60 4.11
N LEU A 65 0.12 3.01 2.84
CA LEU A 65 -1.12 2.99 2.06
C LEU A 65 -1.60 1.56 1.82
N LEU A 66 -0.73 0.68 1.36
CA LEU A 66 -1.05 -0.74 1.16
C LEU A 66 -1.50 -1.42 2.46
N SER A 67 -0.80 -1.15 3.57
CA SER A 67 -1.18 -1.68 4.88
C SER A 67 -2.54 -1.14 5.35
N ALA A 68 -2.83 0.15 5.11
CA ALA A 68 -4.11 0.77 5.47
C ALA A 68 -5.28 0.22 4.62
N ALA A 69 -5.03 -0.13 3.37
CA ALA A 69 -5.99 -0.83 2.50
C ALA A 69 -6.21 -2.30 2.91
N GLY A 70 -5.37 -2.85 3.79
CA GLY A 70 -5.48 -4.24 4.25
C GLY A 70 -4.81 -5.26 3.33
N VAL A 71 -3.94 -4.83 2.42
CA VAL A 71 -3.21 -5.70 1.48
C VAL A 71 -2.40 -6.77 2.23
N LYS A 72 -2.50 -8.02 1.78
CA LYS A 72 -1.87 -9.22 2.35
C LYS A 72 -1.00 -9.98 1.36
N ALA A 73 -1.13 -9.69 0.06
CA ALA A 73 -0.29 -10.23 -0.99
C ALA A 73 0.16 -9.12 -1.94
N LEU A 74 1.37 -9.23 -2.49
CA LEU A 74 1.87 -8.37 -3.56
C LEU A 74 2.46 -9.23 -4.64
N ARG A 75 1.95 -9.07 -5.87
CA ARG A 75 2.44 -9.78 -7.05
C ARG A 75 3.49 -8.96 -7.78
N TYR A 76 4.52 -9.63 -8.30
CA TYR A 76 5.69 -9.05 -8.97
C TYR A 76 6.27 -10.05 -10.01
N PRO A 77 6.83 -9.62 -11.14
CA PRO A 77 7.21 -8.26 -11.55
C PRO A 77 6.12 -7.49 -12.33
N GLY A 78 4.91 -7.98 -12.39
CA GLY A 78 3.77 -7.38 -13.08
C GLY A 78 3.45 -8.11 -14.39
N GLY A 79 2.20 -8.15 -14.79
CA GLY A 79 1.59 -8.67 -16.01
C GLY A 79 2.50 -9.22 -17.12
N SER A 80 2.26 -8.84 -18.34
CA SER A 80 3.01 -9.29 -19.54
C SER A 80 4.52 -9.00 -19.47
N VAL A 81 4.97 -8.03 -18.68
CA VAL A 81 6.40 -7.77 -18.49
C VAL A 81 7.11 -8.95 -17.83
N SER A 82 6.42 -9.79 -17.08
CA SER A 82 6.98 -10.99 -16.43
C SER A 82 7.63 -11.93 -17.44
N ASP A 83 7.05 -12.09 -18.63
CA ASP A 83 7.50 -13.02 -19.66
C ASP A 83 8.69 -12.51 -20.50
N VAL A 84 9.18 -11.31 -20.18
CA VAL A 84 10.37 -10.69 -20.79
C VAL A 84 11.41 -10.23 -19.78
N TYR A 85 11.15 -10.39 -18.47
CA TYR A 85 11.96 -9.84 -17.39
C TYR A 85 13.06 -10.79 -16.93
N ASP A 86 14.30 -10.30 -16.90
CA ASP A 86 15.44 -10.95 -16.25
C ASP A 86 15.65 -10.34 -14.86
N TRP A 87 15.36 -11.12 -13.83
CA TRP A 87 15.45 -10.70 -12.44
C TRP A 87 16.90 -10.49 -11.96
N GLN A 88 17.89 -11.12 -12.61
CA GLN A 88 19.28 -11.12 -12.18
C GLN A 88 19.94 -9.75 -12.39
N ASP A 89 19.64 -9.11 -13.50
CA ASP A 89 20.19 -7.80 -13.84
C ASP A 89 19.14 -6.69 -13.93
N ASN A 90 17.88 -6.99 -13.55
CA ASN A 90 16.75 -6.07 -13.59
C ASN A 90 16.55 -5.49 -14.99
N SER A 91 16.50 -6.32 -15.99
CA SER A 91 16.33 -5.93 -17.39
C SER A 91 15.15 -6.64 -18.06
N VAL A 92 14.80 -6.17 -19.24
CA VAL A 92 13.79 -6.80 -20.10
C VAL A 92 14.36 -7.06 -21.48
N VAL A 93 13.75 -8.00 -22.23
CA VAL A 93 14.08 -8.23 -23.62
C VAL A 93 14.01 -6.90 -24.39
N PRO A 94 15.08 -6.49 -25.11
CA PRO A 94 15.12 -5.19 -25.77
C PRO A 94 13.96 -4.96 -26.73
N GLY A 95 13.27 -3.83 -26.57
CA GLY A 95 12.15 -3.41 -27.42
C GLY A 95 10.78 -3.98 -27.02
N THR A 96 10.68 -4.68 -25.91
CA THR A 96 9.39 -5.23 -25.41
C THR A 96 8.77 -4.36 -24.31
N SER A 97 9.56 -3.94 -23.33
CA SER A 97 9.08 -3.18 -22.17
C SER A 97 10.24 -2.39 -21.55
N PHE A 98 10.06 -1.93 -20.32
CA PHE A 98 11.02 -1.17 -19.53
C PHE A 98 11.06 -1.73 -18.10
N ALA A 99 12.25 -1.77 -17.49
CA ALA A 99 12.43 -2.02 -16.08
C ALA A 99 13.07 -0.79 -15.42
N ASN A 100 12.41 -0.26 -14.40
CA ASN A 100 12.95 0.86 -13.63
C ASN A 100 14.16 0.37 -12.80
N PRO A 101 15.29 1.07 -12.81
CA PRO A 101 16.49 0.66 -12.07
C PRO A 101 16.28 0.46 -10.56
N ASN A 102 15.26 1.13 -9.98
CA ASN A 102 14.95 1.02 -8.55
C ASN A 102 13.95 -0.08 -8.22
N ASP A 103 13.28 -0.68 -9.19
CA ASP A 103 12.21 -1.64 -8.98
C ASP A 103 12.69 -3.09 -9.09
N ASN A 104 13.93 -3.32 -8.71
CA ASN A 104 14.50 -4.67 -8.66
C ASN A 104 13.88 -5.52 -7.54
N PHE A 105 14.10 -6.82 -7.63
CA PHE A 105 13.51 -7.81 -6.72
C PHE A 105 13.79 -7.52 -5.23
N ASP A 106 15.01 -7.10 -4.85
CA ASP A 106 15.34 -6.81 -3.45
C ASP A 106 14.59 -5.60 -2.91
N ASN A 107 14.35 -4.59 -3.74
CA ASN A 107 13.55 -3.43 -3.36
C ASN A 107 12.07 -3.78 -3.24
N PHE A 108 11.53 -4.59 -4.17
CA PHE A 108 10.19 -5.15 -4.04
C PHE A 108 10.05 -5.93 -2.72
N MET A 109 11.01 -6.80 -2.38
CA MET A 109 10.97 -7.56 -1.14
C MET A 109 10.95 -6.68 0.12
N LYS A 110 11.66 -5.52 0.10
CA LYS A 110 11.57 -4.53 1.20
C LYS A 110 10.18 -3.95 1.34
N VAL A 111 9.53 -3.63 0.22
CA VAL A 111 8.15 -3.12 0.21
C VAL A 111 7.20 -4.17 0.76
N ALA A 112 7.25 -5.40 0.26
CA ALA A 112 6.42 -6.51 0.71
C ALA A 112 6.61 -6.78 2.23
N GLN A 113 7.85 -6.80 2.71
CA GLN A 113 8.15 -6.99 4.13
C GLN A 113 7.66 -5.82 4.99
N THR A 114 7.80 -4.57 4.52
CA THR A 114 7.36 -3.38 5.25
C THR A 114 5.83 -3.30 5.31
N THR A 115 5.15 -3.71 4.25
CA THR A 115 3.69 -3.83 4.19
C THR A 115 3.20 -4.99 5.04
N GLY A 116 4.02 -6.03 5.25
CA GLY A 116 3.62 -7.31 5.84
C GLY A 116 2.85 -8.20 4.87
N ALA A 117 3.04 -7.99 3.57
CA ALA A 117 2.40 -8.74 2.50
C ALA A 117 3.23 -9.97 2.09
N GLN A 118 2.54 -11.04 1.71
CA GLN A 118 3.15 -12.23 1.13
C GLN A 118 3.50 -11.97 -0.34
N PRO A 119 4.75 -12.16 -0.77
CA PRO A 119 5.11 -12.07 -2.19
C PRO A 119 4.48 -13.20 -3.01
N VAL A 120 3.99 -12.85 -4.21
CA VAL A 120 3.59 -13.75 -5.29
C VAL A 120 4.46 -13.40 -6.49
N ILE A 121 5.29 -14.32 -6.93
CA ILE A 121 6.31 -14.05 -7.96
C ILE A 121 5.99 -14.79 -9.25
N THR A 122 5.89 -14.05 -10.36
CA THR A 122 5.72 -14.62 -11.70
C THR A 122 7.09 -14.79 -12.36
N VAL A 123 7.51 -16.03 -12.62
CA VAL A 123 8.76 -16.31 -13.33
C VAL A 123 8.57 -16.21 -14.83
N ASN A 124 9.60 -15.75 -15.52
CA ASN A 124 9.63 -15.56 -16.96
C ASN A 124 9.48 -16.89 -17.71
N TYR A 125 8.33 -17.10 -18.35
CA TYR A 125 8.11 -18.21 -19.27
C TYR A 125 8.46 -17.83 -20.71
N GLY A 126 8.15 -16.61 -21.13
CA GLY A 126 8.21 -16.20 -22.54
C GLY A 126 9.61 -16.19 -23.12
N SER A 127 10.61 -15.74 -22.36
CA SER A 127 12.03 -15.69 -22.78
C SER A 127 12.99 -16.36 -21.80
N GLY A 128 12.52 -16.71 -20.61
CA GLY A 128 13.32 -17.29 -19.54
C GLY A 128 13.50 -18.82 -19.63
N THR A 129 14.04 -19.40 -18.58
CA THR A 129 14.30 -20.83 -18.49
C THR A 129 13.94 -21.40 -17.11
N ALA A 130 13.70 -22.71 -17.03
CA ALA A 130 13.51 -23.43 -15.78
C ALA A 130 14.71 -23.28 -14.81
N ALA A 131 15.93 -23.18 -15.36
CA ALA A 131 17.14 -22.99 -14.56
C ALA A 131 17.20 -21.58 -13.94
N GLU A 132 16.80 -20.56 -14.68
CA GLU A 132 16.70 -19.18 -14.20
C GLU A 132 15.63 -19.04 -13.10
N ALA A 133 14.45 -19.63 -13.29
CA ALA A 133 13.41 -19.68 -12.27
C ALA A 133 13.88 -20.38 -10.98
N ALA A 134 14.59 -21.52 -11.09
CA ALA A 134 15.18 -22.22 -9.95
C ALA A 134 16.29 -21.38 -9.27
N ALA A 135 17.08 -20.63 -10.05
CA ALA A 135 18.06 -19.70 -9.50
C ALA A 135 17.40 -18.57 -8.71
N TRP A 136 16.25 -18.04 -9.17
CA TRP A 136 15.49 -17.03 -8.44
C TRP A 136 14.94 -17.56 -7.11
N VAL A 137 14.35 -18.78 -7.11
CA VAL A 137 13.94 -19.45 -5.87
C VAL A 137 15.12 -19.62 -4.90
N THR A 138 16.28 -20.07 -5.41
CA THR A 138 17.49 -20.21 -4.59
C THR A 138 17.96 -18.88 -4.01
N TYR A 139 17.99 -17.83 -4.83
CA TYR A 139 18.34 -16.48 -4.39
C TYR A 139 17.39 -16.00 -3.29
N ALA A 140 16.09 -16.08 -3.53
CA ALA A 140 15.08 -15.58 -2.61
C ALA A 140 15.06 -16.35 -1.27
N ASN A 141 14.98 -17.67 -1.32
CA ASN A 141 14.67 -18.47 -0.14
C ASN A 141 15.89 -19.06 0.55
N VAL A 142 16.92 -19.47 -0.23
CA VAL A 142 18.11 -20.10 0.33
C VAL A 142 19.18 -19.05 0.68
N THR A 143 19.43 -18.11 -0.23
CA THR A 143 20.50 -17.11 -0.05
C THR A 143 20.06 -15.97 0.88
N HIS A 144 18.86 -15.41 0.66
CA HIS A 144 18.35 -14.23 1.38
C HIS A 144 17.32 -14.56 2.45
N SER A 145 16.79 -15.80 2.48
CA SER A 145 15.78 -16.23 3.45
C SER A 145 14.51 -15.35 3.43
N TYR A 146 14.10 -14.87 2.27
CA TYR A 146 12.91 -14.02 2.11
C TYR A 146 11.60 -14.78 2.35
N GLY A 147 11.60 -16.10 2.21
CA GLY A 147 10.43 -16.94 2.48
C GLY A 147 9.32 -16.79 1.45
N VAL A 148 9.66 -16.51 0.20
CA VAL A 148 8.70 -16.41 -0.91
C VAL A 148 8.04 -17.76 -1.14
N LYS A 149 6.74 -17.83 -0.92
CA LYS A 149 6.01 -19.10 -0.94
C LYS A 149 5.31 -19.36 -2.27
N TYR A 150 4.79 -18.35 -2.94
CA TYR A 150 3.94 -18.47 -4.12
C TYR A 150 4.71 -18.05 -5.37
N TRP A 151 4.73 -18.93 -6.38
CA TRP A 151 5.46 -18.74 -7.63
C TRP A 151 4.55 -19.13 -8.79
N GLU A 152 4.39 -18.25 -9.75
CA GLU A 152 3.62 -18.45 -10.99
C GLU A 152 4.56 -18.71 -12.15
N VAL A 153 4.16 -19.53 -13.12
CA VAL A 153 4.95 -19.80 -14.32
C VAL A 153 4.30 -19.13 -15.52
N GLY A 154 4.82 -17.95 -15.87
CA GLY A 154 4.34 -17.11 -16.98
C GLY A 154 3.09 -16.30 -16.63
N ASN A 155 2.80 -15.33 -17.50
CA ASN A 155 1.61 -14.47 -17.45
C ASN A 155 0.78 -14.71 -18.71
N GLU A 156 -0.53 -14.90 -18.62
CA GLU A 156 -1.47 -14.99 -19.75
C GLU A 156 -0.93 -15.69 -21.01
N VAL A 157 -0.12 -16.72 -20.84
CA VAL A 157 0.64 -17.38 -21.92
C VAL A 157 -0.24 -17.79 -23.11
N TYR A 158 -1.54 -17.97 -22.89
CA TYR A 158 -2.52 -18.18 -23.96
C TYR A 158 -2.63 -16.98 -24.92
N GLY A 159 -2.20 -15.78 -24.51
CA GLY A 159 -2.13 -14.57 -25.32
C GLY A 159 -0.97 -14.49 -26.31
N ASN A 160 -0.22 -15.58 -26.49
CA ASN A 160 1.02 -15.62 -27.30
C ASN A 160 0.80 -15.78 -28.83
N GLY A 161 -0.43 -15.65 -29.30
CA GLY A 161 -0.81 -15.78 -30.72
C GLY A 161 -1.28 -17.17 -31.16
N ALA A 162 -1.24 -18.19 -30.30
CA ALA A 162 -1.72 -19.52 -30.64
C ALA A 162 -3.23 -19.56 -30.97
N TYR A 163 -3.99 -18.64 -30.42
CA TYR A 163 -5.44 -18.46 -30.62
C TYR A 163 -5.79 -17.24 -31.51
N GLY A 164 -4.80 -16.67 -32.23
CA GLY A 164 -5.00 -15.58 -33.19
C GLY A 164 -4.66 -14.18 -32.64
N SER A 165 -5.01 -13.85 -31.42
CA SER A 165 -4.59 -12.60 -30.77
C SER A 165 -3.22 -12.79 -30.11
N SER A 166 -2.39 -11.74 -30.11
CA SER A 166 -1.05 -11.79 -29.55
C SER A 166 -0.74 -10.50 -28.81
N TRP A 167 -0.64 -10.59 -27.50
CA TRP A 167 -0.17 -9.52 -26.61
C TRP A 167 0.94 -10.02 -25.65
N GLU A 168 1.03 -11.36 -25.47
CA GLU A 168 2.09 -11.96 -24.67
C GLU A 168 3.33 -12.29 -25.50
N PHE A 169 4.49 -11.95 -24.95
CA PHE A 169 5.76 -12.33 -25.55
C PHE A 169 6.07 -13.80 -25.26
N ASP A 170 6.34 -14.54 -26.33
CA ASP A 170 6.72 -15.95 -26.23
C ASP A 170 7.67 -16.29 -27.39
N GLN A 171 8.91 -16.65 -27.08
CA GLN A 171 9.92 -17.02 -28.08
C GLN A 171 9.94 -18.51 -28.44
N HIS A 172 9.09 -19.33 -27.82
CA HIS A 172 9.02 -20.75 -28.13
C HIS A 172 8.55 -20.98 -29.58
N ALA A 173 9.14 -21.97 -30.23
CA ALA A 173 8.79 -22.30 -31.62
C ALA A 173 7.38 -22.86 -31.76
N THR A 174 6.86 -23.52 -30.75
CA THR A 174 5.47 -23.97 -30.64
C THR A 174 4.85 -23.33 -29.41
N LYS A 175 3.68 -22.74 -29.55
CA LYS A 175 3.07 -21.84 -28.56
C LYS A 175 1.70 -22.33 -28.07
N ASN A 176 1.43 -23.62 -28.14
CA ASN A 176 0.16 -24.21 -27.73
C ASN A 176 0.19 -24.69 -26.26
N ALA A 177 -0.97 -25.06 -25.73
CA ALA A 177 -1.14 -25.51 -24.35
C ALA A 177 -0.31 -26.74 -24.00
N SER A 178 -0.13 -27.68 -24.93
CA SER A 178 0.73 -28.86 -24.72
C SER A 178 2.20 -28.49 -24.54
N THR A 179 2.70 -27.51 -25.28
CA THR A 179 4.07 -27.00 -25.15
C THR A 179 4.24 -26.26 -23.84
N TYR A 180 3.28 -25.36 -23.50
CA TYR A 180 3.27 -24.69 -22.21
C TYR A 180 3.32 -25.70 -21.06
N ALA A 181 2.44 -26.70 -21.06
CA ALA A 181 2.39 -27.69 -20.00
C ALA A 181 3.68 -28.52 -19.89
N ALA A 182 4.28 -28.92 -21.01
CA ALA A 182 5.53 -29.67 -21.02
C ALA A 182 6.71 -28.87 -20.44
N ASN A 183 6.84 -27.62 -20.86
CA ASN A 183 7.89 -26.72 -20.36
C ASN A 183 7.67 -26.38 -18.88
N THR A 184 6.44 -25.99 -18.50
CA THR A 184 6.08 -25.66 -17.11
C THR A 184 6.33 -26.83 -16.17
N GLY A 185 6.14 -28.08 -16.63
CA GLY A 185 6.54 -29.25 -15.85
C GLY A 185 8.02 -29.25 -15.47
N GLN A 186 8.91 -28.76 -16.36
CA GLN A 186 10.35 -28.63 -16.07
C GLN A 186 10.62 -27.46 -15.08
N TYR A 187 9.90 -26.34 -15.21
CA TYR A 187 9.97 -25.23 -14.24
C TYR A 187 9.60 -25.72 -12.82
N ILE A 188 8.47 -26.40 -12.67
CA ILE A 188 8.01 -26.93 -11.38
C ILE A 188 9.08 -27.86 -10.77
N ASP A 189 9.59 -28.80 -11.55
CA ASP A 189 10.59 -29.77 -11.08
C ASP A 189 11.89 -29.06 -10.65
N ALA A 190 12.39 -28.09 -11.41
CA ALA A 190 13.61 -27.34 -11.12
C ALA A 190 13.43 -26.40 -9.90
N MET A 191 12.33 -25.65 -9.83
CA MET A 191 12.05 -24.74 -8.74
C MET A 191 11.85 -25.48 -7.41
N LYS A 192 11.09 -26.59 -7.42
CA LYS A 192 10.89 -27.42 -6.20
C LYS A 192 12.13 -28.22 -5.80
N ALA A 193 13.07 -28.46 -6.72
CA ALA A 193 14.38 -28.99 -6.36
C ALA A 193 15.24 -27.96 -5.61
N ALA A 194 15.08 -26.67 -5.91
CA ALA A 194 15.75 -25.58 -5.21
C ALA A 194 15.15 -25.34 -3.81
N ASP A 195 13.82 -25.35 -3.70
CA ASP A 195 13.10 -25.26 -2.43
C ASP A 195 11.78 -26.06 -2.50
N PRO A 196 11.69 -27.25 -1.85
CA PRO A 196 10.49 -28.06 -1.90
C PRO A 196 9.31 -27.49 -1.11
N SER A 197 9.48 -26.43 -0.33
CA SER A 197 8.43 -25.81 0.46
C SER A 197 7.58 -24.80 -0.31
N ILE A 198 8.01 -24.38 -1.49
CA ILE A 198 7.28 -23.43 -2.32
C ILE A 198 6.02 -24.05 -2.92
N LYS A 199 5.09 -23.19 -3.25
CA LYS A 199 3.90 -23.50 -4.05
C LYS A 199 4.09 -22.96 -5.46
N VAL A 200 3.77 -23.76 -6.45
CA VAL A 200 3.90 -23.37 -7.86
C VAL A 200 2.55 -23.44 -8.53
N GLY A 201 2.18 -22.34 -9.19
CA GLY A 201 0.94 -22.16 -9.94
C GLY A 201 1.14 -22.12 -11.44
N VAL A 202 0.06 -22.38 -12.16
CA VAL A 202 0.03 -22.39 -13.62
C VAL A 202 -1.12 -21.55 -14.16
N VAL A 203 -0.88 -20.95 -15.32
CA VAL A 203 -1.85 -20.11 -16.04
C VAL A 203 -2.96 -20.96 -16.63
N LEU A 204 -4.21 -20.60 -16.30
CA LEU A 204 -5.43 -21.09 -16.98
C LEU A 204 -6.14 -19.93 -17.65
N THR A 205 -6.97 -20.25 -18.66
CA THR A 205 -7.96 -19.31 -19.18
C THR A 205 -9.10 -19.19 -18.17
N THR A 206 -9.71 -18.01 -18.09
CA THR A 206 -10.89 -17.81 -17.25
C THR A 206 -12.11 -18.41 -17.92
N PRO A 207 -12.82 -19.37 -17.29
CA PRO A 207 -13.99 -20.01 -17.88
C PRO A 207 -15.03 -19.01 -18.37
N GLY A 208 -15.45 -19.18 -19.63
CA GLY A 208 -16.41 -18.30 -20.28
C GLY A 208 -15.80 -17.04 -20.93
N ASN A 209 -14.51 -16.75 -20.70
CA ASN A 209 -13.79 -15.66 -21.36
C ASN A 209 -12.88 -16.19 -22.47
N TRP A 210 -12.63 -15.35 -23.49
CA TRP A 210 -11.69 -15.71 -24.54
C TRP A 210 -10.28 -15.97 -23.95
N PRO A 211 -9.56 -17.03 -24.36
CA PRO A 211 -9.86 -18.05 -25.40
C PRO A 211 -10.44 -19.36 -24.83
N ASP A 212 -11.19 -19.32 -23.75
CA ASP A 212 -11.75 -20.52 -23.12
C ASP A 212 -12.52 -21.39 -24.12
N GLY A 213 -12.35 -22.72 -24.04
CA GLY A 213 -12.95 -23.69 -24.94
C GLY A 213 -12.38 -23.74 -26.36
N LEU A 214 -11.41 -22.88 -26.71
CA LEU A 214 -10.74 -22.93 -28.01
C LEU A 214 -9.57 -23.93 -27.97
N VAL A 215 -9.35 -24.62 -29.09
CA VAL A 215 -8.29 -25.59 -29.27
C VAL A 215 -7.23 -25.03 -30.22
N ALA A 216 -6.00 -24.89 -29.74
CA ALA A 216 -4.89 -24.41 -30.56
C ALA A 216 -4.40 -25.49 -31.54
N PRO A 217 -3.75 -25.12 -32.66
CA PRO A 217 -3.15 -26.06 -33.57
C PRO A 217 -2.14 -26.99 -32.87
N GLY A 218 -2.36 -28.30 -33.03
CA GLY A 218 -1.51 -29.34 -32.43
C GLY A 218 -2.02 -29.90 -31.11
N ASP A 219 -2.99 -29.27 -30.47
CA ASP A 219 -3.69 -29.77 -29.29
C ASP A 219 -4.96 -30.56 -29.66
N THR A 220 -5.44 -31.36 -28.73
CA THR A 220 -6.69 -32.13 -28.87
C THR A 220 -7.80 -31.68 -27.94
N GLN A 221 -7.46 -30.84 -26.98
CA GLN A 221 -8.34 -30.25 -25.98
C GLN A 221 -8.04 -28.74 -25.87
N ASP A 222 -8.91 -28.00 -25.22
CA ASP A 222 -8.66 -26.60 -24.93
C ASP A 222 -7.48 -26.39 -23.97
N TRP A 223 -7.17 -25.13 -23.68
CA TRP A 223 -6.04 -24.75 -22.82
C TRP A 223 -6.13 -25.39 -21.44
N ASN A 224 -7.27 -25.23 -20.74
CA ASN A 224 -7.43 -25.66 -19.36
C ASN A 224 -7.37 -27.19 -19.22
N ASP A 225 -8.12 -27.90 -20.07
CA ASP A 225 -8.09 -29.38 -20.06
C ASP A 225 -6.70 -29.92 -20.42
N THR A 226 -5.99 -29.30 -21.38
CA THR A 226 -4.64 -29.70 -21.78
C THR A 226 -3.63 -29.50 -20.66
N VAL A 227 -3.59 -28.30 -20.06
CA VAL A 227 -2.66 -27.94 -18.98
C VAL A 227 -2.91 -28.80 -17.74
N LEU A 228 -4.16 -28.90 -17.31
CA LEU A 228 -4.50 -29.66 -16.10
C LEU A 228 -4.34 -31.16 -16.27
N SER A 229 -4.59 -31.72 -17.46
CA SER A 229 -4.34 -33.15 -17.71
C SER A 229 -2.86 -33.52 -17.57
N ALA A 230 -1.96 -32.62 -17.92
CA ALA A 230 -0.52 -32.83 -17.80
C ALA A 230 0.03 -32.51 -16.40
N LEU A 231 -0.46 -31.46 -15.75
CA LEU A 231 0.15 -30.86 -14.56
C LEU A 231 -0.69 -30.96 -13.27
N GLY A 232 -1.96 -31.35 -13.33
CA GLY A 232 -2.86 -31.36 -12.18
C GLY A 232 -2.34 -32.13 -10.96
N SER A 233 -1.50 -33.14 -11.18
CA SER A 233 -0.86 -33.90 -10.09
C SER A 233 0.37 -33.21 -9.47
N LYS A 234 0.90 -32.13 -10.06
CA LYS A 234 2.16 -31.47 -9.67
C LYS A 234 1.94 -30.07 -9.09
N ILE A 235 0.92 -29.34 -9.56
CA ILE A 235 0.66 -27.93 -9.22
C ILE A 235 0.07 -27.77 -7.84
N ASP A 236 0.24 -26.61 -7.23
CA ASP A 236 -0.31 -26.25 -5.94
C ASP A 236 -1.48 -25.27 -6.06
N PHE A 237 -1.51 -24.48 -7.13
CA PHE A 237 -2.62 -23.57 -7.45
C PHE A 237 -2.74 -23.33 -8.94
N VAL A 238 -3.87 -22.81 -9.35
CA VAL A 238 -4.15 -22.29 -10.70
C VAL A 238 -4.35 -20.80 -10.66
N ILE A 239 -4.02 -20.13 -11.75
CA ILE A 239 -4.08 -18.69 -11.93
C ILE A 239 -5.12 -18.38 -13.00
N VAL A 240 -6.03 -17.46 -12.69
CA VAL A 240 -6.95 -16.87 -13.66
C VAL A 240 -6.93 -15.35 -13.52
N HIS A 241 -7.23 -14.64 -14.60
CA HIS A 241 -7.41 -13.20 -14.62
C HIS A 241 -8.85 -12.86 -14.94
N TYR A 242 -9.40 -11.89 -14.25
CA TYR A 242 -10.81 -11.53 -14.40
C TYR A 242 -11.00 -10.04 -14.63
N TYR A 243 -11.32 -9.69 -15.85
CA TYR A 243 -11.74 -8.35 -16.27
C TYR A 243 -13.17 -8.42 -16.79
N PRO A 244 -14.13 -7.77 -16.13
CA PRO A 244 -15.52 -7.81 -16.60
C PRO A 244 -15.66 -7.13 -17.96
N THR A 245 -16.31 -7.79 -18.89
CA THR A 245 -16.65 -7.19 -20.18
C THR A 245 -17.96 -6.42 -20.05
N SER A 246 -17.89 -5.10 -19.96
CA SER A 246 -19.07 -4.25 -19.81
C SER A 246 -18.98 -3.01 -20.70
N GLY A 247 -20.12 -2.43 -21.00
CA GLY A 247 -20.22 -1.16 -21.71
C GLY A 247 -20.96 -0.10 -20.90
N THR A 248 -21.32 -0.42 -19.63
CA THR A 248 -21.97 0.50 -18.69
C THR A 248 -21.61 0.13 -17.26
N GLU A 249 -21.57 1.11 -16.35
CA GLU A 249 -21.39 0.89 -14.91
C GLU A 249 -22.36 -0.15 -14.34
N ALA A 250 -23.64 -0.05 -14.68
CA ALA A 250 -24.66 -0.99 -14.18
C ALA A 250 -24.38 -2.45 -14.61
N GLN A 251 -23.84 -2.66 -15.82
CA GLN A 251 -23.42 -3.98 -16.26
C GLN A 251 -22.19 -4.43 -15.49
N MET A 252 -21.17 -3.61 -15.37
CA MET A 252 -19.95 -3.90 -14.62
C MET A 252 -20.27 -4.26 -13.17
N LEU A 253 -21.07 -3.45 -12.47
CA LEU A 253 -21.45 -3.67 -11.07
C LEU A 253 -22.31 -4.93 -10.85
N GLY A 254 -22.98 -5.46 -11.88
CA GLY A 254 -23.74 -6.71 -11.78
C GLY A 254 -22.93 -7.97 -12.06
N GLN A 255 -21.69 -7.85 -12.53
CA GLN A 255 -20.91 -9.01 -12.97
C GLN A 255 -20.31 -9.85 -11.84
N PRO A 256 -19.85 -9.32 -10.70
CA PRO A 256 -19.31 -10.15 -9.63
C PRO A 256 -20.28 -11.28 -9.24
N GLU A 257 -21.52 -10.97 -8.90
CA GLU A 257 -22.51 -11.97 -8.49
C GLU A 257 -22.94 -12.88 -9.66
N ALA A 258 -22.95 -12.36 -10.90
CA ALA A 258 -23.39 -13.11 -12.06
C ALA A 258 -22.34 -14.10 -12.59
N GLN A 259 -21.07 -13.77 -12.53
CA GLN A 259 -20.01 -14.49 -13.24
C GLN A 259 -19.08 -15.29 -12.34
N ILE A 260 -18.69 -14.78 -11.15
CA ILE A 260 -17.65 -15.40 -10.33
C ILE A 260 -18.06 -16.81 -9.88
N GLY A 261 -19.31 -17.02 -9.45
CA GLY A 261 -19.80 -18.34 -9.06
C GLY A 261 -19.69 -19.38 -10.17
N PRO A 262 -20.22 -19.15 -11.38
CA PRO A 262 -20.02 -20.03 -12.55
C PRO A 262 -18.55 -20.29 -12.91
N ILE A 263 -17.70 -19.27 -12.89
CA ILE A 263 -16.25 -19.41 -13.14
C ILE A 263 -15.65 -20.40 -12.14
N MET A 264 -15.84 -20.16 -10.86
CA MET A 264 -15.28 -20.98 -9.79
C MET A 264 -15.82 -22.41 -9.81
N SER A 265 -17.11 -22.58 -10.09
CA SER A 265 -17.71 -23.91 -10.23
C SER A 265 -17.06 -24.73 -11.36
N THR A 266 -16.76 -24.07 -12.49
CA THR A 266 -16.05 -24.70 -13.60
C THR A 266 -14.61 -25.05 -13.23
N LEU A 267 -13.86 -24.11 -12.62
CA LEU A 267 -12.49 -24.34 -12.18
C LEU A 267 -12.40 -25.48 -11.16
N HIS A 268 -13.28 -25.51 -10.15
CA HIS A 268 -13.33 -26.61 -9.18
C HIS A 268 -13.63 -27.97 -9.84
N SER A 269 -14.50 -28.00 -10.85
CA SER A 269 -14.82 -29.22 -11.60
C SER A 269 -13.62 -29.72 -12.41
N LEU A 270 -12.88 -28.82 -13.05
CA LEU A 270 -11.64 -29.14 -13.79
C LEU A 270 -10.55 -29.63 -12.84
N ILE A 271 -10.32 -28.92 -11.72
CA ILE A 271 -9.35 -29.30 -10.70
C ILE A 271 -9.68 -30.70 -10.15
N ALA A 272 -10.92 -30.96 -9.78
CA ALA A 272 -11.35 -32.26 -9.27
C ALA A 272 -11.12 -33.38 -10.30
N ARG A 273 -11.35 -33.11 -11.58
CA ARG A 273 -11.13 -34.07 -12.68
C ARG A 273 -9.66 -34.48 -12.81
N TYR A 274 -8.74 -33.53 -12.74
CA TYR A 274 -7.33 -33.74 -13.09
C TYR A 274 -6.40 -33.87 -11.88
N SER A 275 -6.77 -33.31 -10.72
CA SER A 275 -5.97 -33.36 -9.49
C SER A 275 -6.54 -34.35 -8.46
N GLY A 276 -7.72 -34.92 -8.69
CA GLY A 276 -8.38 -35.85 -7.78
C GLY A 276 -8.66 -35.21 -6.43
N THR A 277 -8.18 -35.81 -5.34
CA THR A 277 -8.36 -35.29 -3.97
C THR A 277 -7.23 -34.38 -3.51
N ARG A 278 -6.26 -34.08 -4.36
CA ARG A 278 -5.17 -33.15 -4.04
C ARG A 278 -5.73 -31.74 -3.96
N PRO A 279 -5.44 -31.01 -2.87
CA PRO A 279 -5.90 -29.63 -2.75
C PRO A 279 -5.10 -28.73 -3.71
N VAL A 280 -5.77 -28.19 -4.72
CA VAL A 280 -5.22 -27.17 -5.62
C VAL A 280 -6.03 -25.90 -5.39
N GLN A 281 -5.33 -24.81 -5.10
CA GLN A 281 -5.94 -23.52 -4.81
C GLN A 281 -6.30 -22.79 -6.13
N VAL A 282 -7.24 -21.86 -6.06
CA VAL A 282 -7.53 -20.91 -7.15
C VAL A 282 -7.10 -19.53 -6.69
N MET A 283 -6.33 -18.84 -7.51
CA MET A 283 -5.89 -17.47 -7.31
C MET A 283 -6.29 -16.64 -8.54
N THR A 284 -6.92 -15.49 -8.30
CA THR A 284 -7.23 -14.49 -9.32
C THR A 284 -6.18 -13.41 -9.22
N THR A 285 -5.07 -13.60 -9.93
CA THR A 285 -3.88 -12.76 -9.75
C THR A 285 -3.89 -11.47 -10.56
N GLU A 286 -4.97 -11.25 -11.32
CA GLU A 286 -5.33 -9.95 -11.86
C GLU A 286 -6.84 -9.79 -11.89
N THR A 287 -7.30 -8.65 -11.42
CA THR A 287 -8.68 -8.17 -11.60
C THR A 287 -8.71 -6.65 -11.55
N ASN A 288 -9.64 -6.06 -12.31
CA ASN A 288 -9.93 -4.64 -12.32
C ASN A 288 -11.38 -4.45 -12.79
N SER A 289 -11.94 -3.25 -12.66
CA SER A 289 -13.28 -2.90 -13.17
C SER A 289 -13.38 -3.00 -14.71
N GLY A 290 -12.28 -2.72 -15.41
CA GLY A 290 -12.20 -2.75 -16.88
C GLY A 290 -13.12 -1.74 -17.58
N PHE A 291 -13.68 -0.80 -16.82
CA PHE A 291 -14.57 0.26 -17.31
C PHE A 291 -14.69 1.38 -16.28
N GLU A 292 -14.40 2.61 -16.69
CA GLU A 292 -14.37 3.80 -15.82
C GLU A 292 -13.54 3.56 -14.55
N ASP A 293 -12.22 3.33 -14.76
CA ASP A 293 -11.33 2.73 -13.78
C ASP A 293 -11.12 3.59 -12.52
N ASP A 294 -11.15 4.92 -12.65
CA ASP A 294 -11.00 5.85 -11.53
C ASP A 294 -12.33 6.38 -11.00
N SER A 295 -13.39 5.61 -11.17
CA SER A 295 -14.74 6.04 -10.81
C SER A 295 -15.20 5.52 -9.44
N ALA A 296 -16.28 6.12 -8.92
CA ALA A 296 -16.96 5.58 -7.76
C ALA A 296 -17.50 4.16 -8.00
N ALA A 297 -17.86 3.81 -9.23
CA ALA A 297 -18.31 2.48 -9.59
C ALA A 297 -17.17 1.44 -9.49
N ALA A 298 -15.94 1.80 -9.86
CA ALA A 298 -14.79 0.93 -9.66
C ALA A 298 -14.51 0.64 -8.17
N ALA A 299 -14.75 1.63 -7.28
CA ALA A 299 -14.70 1.39 -5.82
C ALA A 299 -15.74 0.36 -5.36
N LEU A 300 -16.98 0.47 -5.85
CA LEU A 300 -18.04 -0.49 -5.53
C LEU A 300 -17.73 -1.89 -6.08
N PHE A 301 -17.20 -1.96 -7.31
CA PHE A 301 -16.76 -3.20 -7.91
C PHE A 301 -15.65 -3.88 -7.10
N ALA A 302 -14.64 -3.13 -6.66
CA ALA A 302 -13.58 -3.66 -5.82
C ALA A 302 -14.12 -4.21 -4.50
N ALA A 303 -14.97 -3.44 -3.79
CA ALA A 303 -15.57 -3.85 -2.53
C ALA A 303 -16.41 -5.14 -2.66
N ASP A 304 -17.15 -5.31 -3.76
CA ASP A 304 -18.01 -6.46 -4.00
C ASP A 304 -17.27 -7.69 -4.55
N SER A 305 -16.31 -7.46 -5.44
CA SER A 305 -15.61 -8.52 -6.16
C SER A 305 -14.78 -9.40 -5.21
N TYR A 306 -14.00 -8.80 -4.30
CA TYR A 306 -13.14 -9.56 -3.38
C TYR A 306 -13.91 -10.53 -2.48
N PRO A 307 -14.93 -10.10 -1.72
CA PRO A 307 -15.73 -11.02 -0.93
C PRO A 307 -16.38 -12.11 -1.78
N THR A 308 -16.91 -11.76 -2.95
CA THR A 308 -17.55 -12.73 -3.85
C THR A 308 -16.58 -13.83 -4.28
N TRP A 309 -15.34 -13.52 -4.64
CA TRP A 309 -14.32 -14.53 -4.95
C TRP A 309 -14.05 -15.46 -3.77
N PHE A 310 -13.93 -14.91 -2.54
CA PHE A 310 -13.62 -15.70 -1.36
C PHE A 310 -14.79 -16.58 -0.92
N GLU A 311 -16.02 -16.12 -1.05
CA GLU A 311 -17.25 -16.90 -0.83
C GLU A 311 -17.33 -18.10 -1.77
N GLN A 312 -16.74 -17.99 -2.97
CA GLN A 312 -16.65 -19.07 -3.95
C GLN A 312 -15.37 -19.92 -3.80
N GLY A 313 -14.51 -19.63 -2.81
CA GLY A 313 -13.34 -20.46 -2.47
C GLY A 313 -12.01 -20.04 -3.12
N ALA A 314 -11.92 -18.86 -3.72
CA ALA A 314 -10.63 -18.31 -4.12
C ALA A 314 -9.73 -18.05 -2.90
N THR A 315 -8.42 -18.20 -3.04
CA THR A 315 -7.46 -18.04 -1.95
C THR A 315 -6.68 -16.72 -1.99
N ASN A 316 -6.72 -16.04 -3.13
CA ASN A 316 -6.12 -14.74 -3.34
C ASN A 316 -6.82 -14.04 -4.51
N VAL A 317 -6.91 -12.73 -4.44
CA VAL A 317 -7.36 -11.85 -5.51
C VAL A 317 -6.45 -10.64 -5.49
N ASP A 318 -5.81 -10.33 -6.63
CA ASP A 318 -4.88 -9.21 -6.75
C ASP A 318 -5.44 -8.15 -7.70
N TRP A 319 -5.57 -6.91 -7.23
CA TRP A 319 -5.97 -5.77 -8.06
C TRP A 319 -4.88 -5.44 -9.09
N TRP A 320 -5.26 -5.20 -10.31
CA TRP A 320 -4.38 -4.67 -11.35
C TRP A 320 -4.62 -3.16 -11.49
N ASP A 321 -3.68 -2.28 -11.08
CA ASP A 321 -2.52 -2.59 -10.27
C ASP A 321 -2.31 -1.49 -9.20
N VAL A 322 -1.11 -1.32 -8.64
CA VAL A 322 -0.84 -0.25 -7.65
C VAL A 322 -0.70 1.09 -8.37
N HIS A 323 0.14 1.17 -9.42
CA HIS A 323 0.34 2.35 -10.25
C HIS A 323 0.44 1.96 -11.71
N ASN A 324 -0.40 2.51 -12.57
CA ASN A 324 -0.36 2.25 -14.01
C ASN A 324 -0.06 3.52 -14.84
N GLY A 325 -0.82 4.56 -14.64
CA GLY A 325 -0.69 5.86 -15.30
C GLY A 325 -1.81 6.19 -16.27
N ALA A 326 -2.03 7.48 -16.41
CA ALA A 326 -3.16 8.01 -17.17
C ALA A 326 -3.18 7.56 -18.63
N GLY A 327 -4.30 6.97 -19.04
CA GLY A 327 -4.65 6.64 -20.40
C GLY A 327 -5.31 7.81 -21.15
N ALA A 328 -6.37 7.51 -21.89
CA ALA A 328 -7.21 8.51 -22.55
C ALA A 328 -8.31 8.95 -21.58
N ALA A 329 -8.14 10.10 -20.94
CA ALA A 329 -9.10 10.58 -19.96
C ALA A 329 -10.51 10.77 -20.55
N SER A 330 -11.51 10.43 -19.76
CA SER A 330 -12.92 10.58 -20.05
C SER A 330 -13.66 11.27 -18.89
N THR A 331 -14.97 11.36 -18.99
CA THR A 331 -15.81 11.84 -17.89
C THR A 331 -16.71 10.69 -17.48
N ASP A 332 -16.66 10.31 -16.21
CA ASP A 332 -17.51 9.26 -15.66
C ASP A 332 -18.99 9.71 -15.62
N GLN A 333 -19.92 8.78 -15.36
CA GLN A 333 -21.36 9.08 -15.32
C GLN A 333 -21.75 10.04 -14.18
N THR A 334 -20.86 10.31 -13.23
CA THR A 334 -21.10 11.25 -12.14
C THR A 334 -20.58 12.65 -12.42
N GLY A 335 -19.89 12.84 -13.56
CA GLY A 335 -19.26 14.09 -13.96
C GLY A 335 -17.85 14.29 -13.41
N GLY A 336 -17.25 13.26 -12.81
CA GLY A 336 -15.84 13.22 -12.41
C GLY A 336 -14.91 13.00 -13.60
N THR A 337 -13.61 13.23 -13.40
CA THR A 337 -12.60 12.85 -14.39
C THR A 337 -12.18 11.41 -14.12
N ASP A 338 -12.34 10.58 -15.14
CA ASP A 338 -11.75 9.26 -15.23
C ASP A 338 -10.46 9.41 -16.07
N PHE A 339 -9.32 9.13 -15.47
CA PHE A 339 -8.01 9.18 -16.14
C PHE A 339 -7.75 7.92 -16.96
N ASN A 340 -8.65 6.93 -16.87
CA ASN A 340 -8.48 5.60 -17.44
C ASN A 340 -7.15 5.00 -16.97
N ASP A 341 -6.90 5.12 -15.66
CA ASP A 341 -5.77 4.57 -14.94
C ASP A 341 -6.21 3.34 -14.15
N GLU A 342 -5.69 2.19 -14.50
CA GLU A 342 -5.99 0.92 -13.83
C GLU A 342 -5.36 0.86 -12.42
N GLY A 343 -4.41 1.75 -12.10
CA GLY A 343 -3.74 1.85 -10.81
C GLY A 343 -4.67 2.34 -9.70
N MET A 344 -4.48 1.82 -8.49
CA MET A 344 -5.23 2.28 -7.33
C MET A 344 -4.70 3.58 -6.72
N LEU A 345 -3.48 3.97 -7.07
CA LEU A 345 -2.78 5.18 -6.64
C LEU A 345 -2.26 5.94 -7.84
N SER A 346 -2.41 7.26 -7.82
CA SER A 346 -1.86 8.13 -8.87
C SER A 346 -0.33 8.04 -8.93
N ASN A 347 0.21 8.02 -10.14
CA ASN A 347 1.63 8.21 -10.42
C ASN A 347 1.95 9.62 -10.98
N ALA A 348 0.98 10.54 -10.89
CA ALA A 348 1.07 11.93 -11.35
C ALA A 348 1.33 12.09 -12.86
N THR A 349 0.92 11.12 -13.68
CA THR A 349 1.03 11.23 -15.14
C THR A 349 -0.09 12.07 -15.75
N CYS A 350 0.04 12.40 -17.00
CA CYS A 350 -0.97 13.15 -17.73
C CYS A 350 -1.53 12.31 -18.86
N ALA A 351 -2.82 12.45 -19.13
CA ALA A 351 -3.48 11.80 -20.25
C ALA A 351 -2.68 11.98 -21.56
N SER A 352 -2.82 11.04 -22.48
CA SER A 352 -2.04 10.96 -23.71
C SER A 352 -2.05 12.23 -24.57
N ALA A 353 -3.04 13.12 -24.39
CA ALA A 353 -3.12 14.45 -25.01
C ALA A 353 -2.42 15.56 -24.17
N GLY A 354 -1.81 15.20 -23.02
CA GLY A 354 -1.11 16.13 -22.14
C GLY A 354 -2.02 16.87 -21.14
N SER A 355 -3.31 16.58 -21.10
CA SER A 355 -4.29 17.16 -20.14
C SER A 355 -5.62 16.40 -20.24
N PRO A 356 -6.33 16.12 -19.13
CA PRO A 356 -5.96 16.45 -17.73
C PRO A 356 -4.78 15.63 -17.23
N CYS A 357 -4.16 16.09 -16.13
CA CYS A 357 -3.16 15.32 -15.39
C CYS A 357 -3.79 14.79 -14.10
N GLU A 358 -3.35 13.63 -13.67
CA GLU A 358 -3.69 13.05 -12.39
C GLU A 358 -3.31 13.98 -11.22
N PRO A 359 -3.83 13.72 -10.02
CA PRO A 359 -3.38 14.38 -8.81
C PRO A 359 -1.90 14.05 -8.50
N ALA A 360 -1.38 14.58 -7.39
CA ALA A 360 -0.02 14.23 -6.96
C ALA A 360 0.14 12.72 -6.78
N ALA A 361 1.34 12.22 -7.06
CA ALA A 361 1.66 10.80 -6.85
C ALA A 361 1.26 10.32 -5.45
N GLU A 362 0.95 9.05 -5.31
CA GLU A 362 0.45 8.41 -4.09
C GLU A 362 -0.92 8.95 -3.60
N THR A 363 -1.64 9.70 -4.43
CA THR A 363 -3.02 10.08 -4.13
C THR A 363 -3.95 8.91 -4.43
N PRO A 364 -4.73 8.41 -3.44
CA PRO A 364 -5.66 7.31 -3.67
C PRO A 364 -6.78 7.67 -4.65
N PHE A 365 -7.01 6.80 -5.61
CA PHE A 365 -8.19 6.80 -6.47
C PHE A 365 -9.39 6.10 -5.79
N PRO A 366 -10.61 6.21 -6.32
CA PRO A 366 -11.80 5.58 -5.73
C PRO A 366 -11.66 4.07 -5.49
N GLN A 367 -11.06 3.31 -6.42
CA GLN A 367 -10.85 1.86 -6.29
C GLN A 367 -9.96 1.48 -5.10
N TYR A 368 -8.98 2.31 -4.70
CA TYR A 368 -8.24 2.13 -3.46
C TYR A 368 -9.16 2.08 -2.24
N PHE A 369 -10.16 2.98 -2.18
CA PHE A 369 -11.10 2.99 -1.07
C PHE A 369 -12.03 1.78 -1.10
N GLY A 370 -12.42 1.29 -2.28
CA GLY A 370 -13.14 0.02 -2.42
C GLY A 370 -12.36 -1.16 -1.86
N LEU A 371 -11.07 -1.27 -2.23
CA LEU A 371 -10.16 -2.28 -1.68
C LEU A 371 -10.01 -2.12 -0.14
N ALA A 372 -9.85 -0.89 0.34
CA ALA A 372 -9.73 -0.62 1.76
C ALA A 372 -11.02 -0.96 2.54
N MET A 373 -12.20 -0.81 1.94
CA MET A 373 -13.47 -1.24 2.53
C MET A 373 -13.55 -2.77 2.60
N ALA A 374 -13.17 -3.49 1.54
CA ALA A 374 -13.00 -4.95 1.59
C ALA A 374 -11.99 -5.36 2.68
N GLY A 375 -10.88 -4.62 2.83
CA GLY A 375 -9.90 -4.82 3.90
C GLY A 375 -10.49 -4.67 5.30
N LYS A 376 -11.37 -3.69 5.51
CA LYS A 376 -12.08 -3.49 6.79
C LYS A 376 -13.11 -4.59 7.03
N PHE A 377 -13.83 -5.00 5.99
CA PHE A 377 -14.78 -6.11 6.06
C PHE A 377 -14.08 -7.41 6.44
N LEU A 378 -12.98 -7.74 5.79
CA LEU A 378 -12.23 -8.98 5.95
C LEU A 378 -11.23 -8.96 7.12
N GLY A 379 -10.98 -7.77 7.70
CA GLY A 379 -10.01 -7.56 8.76
C GLY A 379 -10.30 -8.38 10.01
N GLY A 380 -9.37 -9.29 10.35
CA GLY A 380 -9.52 -10.21 11.49
C GLY A 380 -9.75 -11.66 11.07
N GLY A 381 -9.98 -11.95 9.79
CA GLY A 381 -10.29 -13.27 9.28
C GLY A 381 -11.62 -13.80 9.84
N GLY A 382 -11.95 -15.03 9.56
CA GLY A 382 -13.16 -15.65 10.08
C GLY A 382 -13.84 -16.58 9.09
N THR A 383 -15.09 -16.90 9.40
CA THR A 383 -15.98 -17.71 8.55
C THR A 383 -16.87 -16.79 7.71
N LEU A 384 -16.79 -16.90 6.39
CA LEU A 384 -17.70 -16.23 5.47
C LEU A 384 -19.10 -16.83 5.61
N LEU A 385 -20.12 -15.98 5.58
CA LEU A 385 -21.51 -16.38 5.86
C LEU A 385 -22.40 -16.01 4.70
N GLY A 386 -23.37 -16.86 4.39
CA GLY A 386 -24.37 -16.57 3.36
C GLY A 386 -25.21 -15.36 3.71
N THR A 387 -25.46 -14.52 2.72
CA THR A 387 -26.31 -13.33 2.83
C THR A 387 -27.36 -13.29 1.75
N THR A 388 -28.45 -12.56 1.99
CA THR A 388 -29.46 -12.26 0.96
C THR A 388 -29.96 -10.84 1.10
N SER A 389 -30.21 -10.19 -0.03
CA SER A 389 -30.83 -8.86 -0.11
C SER A 389 -32.16 -8.92 -0.83
N SER A 390 -33.15 -8.17 -0.37
CA SER A 390 -34.44 -8.01 -1.08
C SER A 390 -34.37 -7.04 -2.27
N GLN A 391 -33.24 -6.38 -2.48
CA GLN A 391 -32.97 -5.42 -3.55
C GLN A 391 -31.74 -5.83 -4.34
N SER A 392 -31.87 -5.99 -5.65
CA SER A 392 -30.77 -6.38 -6.53
C SER A 392 -29.64 -5.36 -6.64
N LEU A 393 -29.90 -4.10 -6.32
CA LEU A 393 -28.90 -3.02 -6.30
C LEU A 393 -28.25 -2.83 -4.91
N VAL A 394 -28.56 -3.72 -3.96
CA VAL A 394 -27.89 -3.75 -2.66
C VAL A 394 -27.18 -5.09 -2.52
N ALA A 395 -25.88 -5.11 -2.81
CA ALA A 395 -25.04 -6.28 -2.57
C ALA A 395 -24.67 -6.36 -1.07
N THR A 396 -24.40 -7.57 -0.59
CA THR A 396 -24.14 -7.80 0.83
C THR A 396 -23.29 -9.02 1.08
N HIS A 397 -22.32 -8.88 1.98
CA HIS A 397 -21.41 -9.93 2.43
C HIS A 397 -21.35 -9.95 3.96
N ALA A 398 -21.00 -11.09 4.54
CA ALA A 398 -20.85 -11.20 6.00
C ALA A 398 -19.69 -12.14 6.38
N VAL A 399 -18.98 -11.80 7.44
CA VAL A 399 -17.91 -12.64 8.02
C VAL A 399 -18.01 -12.63 9.54
N GLU A 400 -18.05 -13.82 10.17
CA GLU A 400 -17.99 -13.99 11.61
C GLU A 400 -16.56 -14.34 12.02
N ALA A 401 -15.91 -13.45 12.76
CA ALA A 401 -14.57 -13.66 13.28
C ALA A 401 -14.56 -14.70 14.40
N ALA A 402 -13.39 -15.28 14.69
CA ALA A 402 -13.24 -16.33 15.72
C ALA A 402 -13.66 -15.88 17.14
N ASN A 403 -13.65 -14.59 17.42
CA ASN A 403 -14.12 -14.02 18.70
C ASN A 403 -15.65 -13.82 18.75
N GLY A 404 -16.37 -14.18 17.67
CA GLY A 404 -17.82 -14.03 17.55
C GLY A 404 -18.28 -12.62 17.17
N SER A 405 -17.38 -11.69 16.80
CA SER A 405 -17.79 -10.44 16.14
C SER A 405 -18.22 -10.72 14.69
N LEU A 406 -19.15 -9.91 14.19
CA LEU A 406 -19.70 -10.05 12.85
C LEU A 406 -19.46 -8.75 12.09
N ASN A 407 -18.78 -8.83 10.95
CA ASN A 407 -18.75 -7.75 9.98
C ASN A 407 -19.80 -8.01 8.90
N VAL A 408 -20.56 -6.99 8.53
CA VAL A 408 -21.53 -7.02 7.42
C VAL A 408 -21.21 -5.89 6.48
N GLU A 409 -20.88 -6.22 5.25
CA GLU A 409 -20.67 -5.26 4.18
C GLU A 409 -21.97 -5.08 3.41
N LEU A 410 -22.31 -3.84 3.12
CA LEU A 410 -23.50 -3.41 2.41
C LEU A 410 -23.10 -2.44 1.32
N ILE A 411 -23.39 -2.76 0.07
CA ILE A 411 -22.97 -1.99 -1.09
C ILE A 411 -24.20 -1.51 -1.83
N ASN A 412 -24.42 -0.20 -1.86
CA ASN A 412 -25.48 0.39 -2.66
C ASN A 412 -24.98 0.72 -4.07
N LYS A 413 -25.36 -0.08 -5.04
CA LYS A 413 -25.03 0.05 -6.48
C LYS A 413 -25.98 0.97 -7.25
N ASP A 414 -26.94 1.63 -6.58
CA ASP A 414 -27.85 2.59 -7.21
C ASP A 414 -27.20 3.98 -7.25
N PRO A 415 -26.99 4.59 -8.44
CA PRO A 415 -26.33 5.89 -8.53
C PRO A 415 -27.18 7.06 -8.02
N ALA A 416 -28.50 6.87 -7.88
CA ALA A 416 -29.46 7.95 -7.61
C ALA A 416 -30.20 7.80 -6.28
N ASN A 417 -30.44 6.58 -5.81
CA ASN A 417 -31.36 6.33 -4.70
C ASN A 417 -30.66 5.79 -3.46
N SER A 418 -31.09 6.29 -2.31
CA SER A 418 -30.71 5.76 -1.01
C SER A 418 -31.62 4.60 -0.60
N TYR A 419 -31.08 3.64 0.15
CA TYR A 419 -31.85 2.53 0.71
C TYR A 419 -31.84 2.55 2.22
N GLN A 420 -33.03 2.47 2.85
CA GLN A 420 -33.15 2.16 4.27
C GLN A 420 -33.12 0.64 4.42
N VAL A 421 -31.99 0.10 4.86
CA VAL A 421 -31.80 -1.33 5.04
C VAL A 421 -32.22 -1.75 6.44
N SER A 422 -33.07 -2.77 6.53
CA SER A 422 -33.36 -3.50 7.77
C SER A 422 -32.52 -4.79 7.80
N LEU A 423 -31.84 -5.06 8.91
CA LEU A 423 -30.96 -6.21 9.09
C LEU A 423 -31.65 -7.32 9.89
N ALA A 424 -31.63 -8.53 9.39
CA ALA A 424 -32.10 -9.75 10.03
C ALA A 424 -30.96 -10.76 10.14
N TYR A 425 -30.92 -11.53 11.22
CA TYR A 425 -29.87 -12.50 11.50
C TYR A 425 -30.45 -13.86 11.84
N ASN A 426 -30.04 -14.89 11.11
CA ASN A 426 -30.34 -16.29 11.40
C ASN A 426 -29.13 -16.91 12.11
N GLY A 427 -29.31 -17.38 13.35
CA GLY A 427 -28.23 -18.01 14.14
C GLY A 427 -27.27 -17.03 14.82
N TYR A 428 -27.45 -15.73 14.65
CA TYR A 428 -26.68 -14.70 15.32
C TYR A 428 -27.59 -13.71 16.05
N SER A 429 -27.19 -13.29 17.23
CA SER A 429 -27.87 -12.25 18.00
C SER A 429 -26.91 -11.08 18.15
N ALA A 430 -27.11 -10.01 17.40
CA ALA A 430 -26.30 -8.81 17.50
C ALA A 430 -26.63 -8.02 18.78
N ALA A 431 -25.64 -7.38 19.38
CA ALA A 431 -25.85 -6.30 20.36
C ALA A 431 -26.59 -5.14 19.69
N THR A 432 -27.25 -4.28 20.47
CA THR A 432 -28.12 -3.21 19.94
C THR A 432 -27.38 -2.10 19.18
N GLY A 433 -26.07 -2.03 19.29
CA GLY A 433 -25.22 -1.06 18.60
C GLY A 433 -23.95 -1.68 18.09
N GLY A 434 -23.23 -0.94 17.26
CA GLY A 434 -21.94 -1.29 16.69
C GLY A 434 -21.24 -0.04 16.16
N THR A 435 -20.24 -0.25 15.33
CA THR A 435 -19.61 0.81 14.54
C THR A 435 -19.80 0.54 13.05
N ALA A 436 -19.65 1.55 12.23
CA ALA A 436 -19.62 1.42 10.79
C ALA A 436 -18.43 2.19 10.23
N ASP A 437 -17.80 1.63 9.22
CA ASP A 437 -16.97 2.34 8.27
C ASP A 437 -17.79 2.60 7.01
N VAL A 438 -17.68 3.80 6.45
CA VAL A 438 -18.47 4.24 5.30
C VAL A 438 -17.57 4.92 4.27
N TYR A 439 -17.72 4.50 3.03
CA TYR A 439 -17.19 5.19 1.85
C TYR A 439 -18.36 5.63 0.97
N ASP A 440 -18.49 6.92 0.77
CA ASP A 440 -19.51 7.53 -0.08
C ASP A 440 -18.91 8.00 -1.41
N ARG A 441 -19.72 8.04 -2.46
CA ARG A 441 -19.33 8.55 -3.77
C ARG A 441 -18.65 9.92 -3.68
N GLY A 442 -17.46 10.02 -4.27
CA GLY A 442 -16.67 11.25 -4.28
C GLY A 442 -15.96 11.58 -2.97
N ALA A 443 -16.01 10.69 -1.98
CA ALA A 443 -15.23 10.83 -0.77
C ALA A 443 -13.74 10.57 -1.04
N THR A 444 -12.88 11.33 -0.37
CA THR A 444 -11.41 11.16 -0.40
C THR A 444 -10.89 10.46 0.86
N SER A 445 -11.78 9.89 1.66
CA SER A 445 -11.44 9.14 2.88
C SER A 445 -12.63 8.32 3.34
N ILE A 446 -12.35 7.24 4.06
CA ILE A 446 -13.34 6.43 4.76
C ILE A 446 -13.68 7.11 6.09
N THR A 447 -14.98 7.23 6.40
CA THR A 447 -15.46 7.77 7.66
C THR A 447 -15.88 6.65 8.60
N SER A 448 -15.67 6.82 9.91
CA SER A 448 -16.07 5.83 10.93
C SER A 448 -17.02 6.46 11.94
N GLY A 449 -18.02 5.71 12.37
CA GLY A 449 -19.02 6.18 13.31
C GLY A 449 -19.75 5.06 14.06
N THR A 450 -20.68 5.43 14.94
CA THR A 450 -21.59 4.47 15.58
C THR A 450 -22.70 4.05 14.62
N ALA A 451 -23.12 2.80 14.70
CA ALA A 451 -24.17 2.25 13.86
C ALA A 451 -25.20 1.45 14.66
N SER A 452 -26.40 1.33 14.13
CA SER A 452 -27.42 0.41 14.61
C SER A 452 -27.16 -0.98 14.05
N SER A 453 -27.33 -2.03 14.84
CA SER A 453 -27.27 -3.42 14.37
C SER A 453 -28.54 -3.88 13.64
N SER A 454 -29.60 -3.10 13.62
CA SER A 454 -30.89 -3.52 13.04
C SER A 454 -31.29 -2.71 11.82
N SER A 455 -30.69 -1.55 11.59
CA SER A 455 -31.08 -0.67 10.47
C SER A 455 -29.98 0.33 10.13
N VAL A 456 -29.75 0.54 8.84
CA VAL A 456 -28.76 1.50 8.29
C VAL A 456 -29.30 2.15 7.03
N LEU A 457 -28.98 3.43 6.83
CA LEU A 457 -29.26 4.17 5.61
C LEU A 457 -28.02 4.12 4.72
N LEU A 458 -28.15 3.59 3.50
CA LEU A 458 -27.11 3.58 2.48
C LEU A 458 -27.32 4.75 1.52
N ALA A 459 -26.32 5.59 1.36
CA ALA A 459 -26.31 6.65 0.35
C ALA A 459 -26.19 6.04 -1.07
N PRO A 460 -26.54 6.78 -2.15
CA PRO A 460 -26.28 6.33 -3.52
C PRO A 460 -24.78 6.10 -3.72
N TYR A 461 -24.43 4.98 -4.40
CA TYR A 461 -23.01 4.60 -4.66
C TYR A 461 -22.16 4.68 -3.39
N SER A 462 -22.45 3.83 -2.43
CA SER A 462 -21.74 3.76 -1.16
C SER A 462 -21.43 2.34 -0.73
N VAL A 463 -20.37 2.19 0.05
CA VAL A 463 -20.00 0.97 0.75
C VAL A 463 -20.05 1.26 2.25
N THR A 464 -20.74 0.40 3.00
CA THR A 464 -20.82 0.46 4.45
C THR A 464 -20.42 -0.89 5.05
N VAL A 465 -19.42 -0.90 5.92
CA VAL A 465 -19.04 -2.08 6.69
C VAL A 465 -19.47 -1.89 8.14
N LEU A 466 -20.40 -2.71 8.59
CA LEU A 466 -20.85 -2.74 9.98
C LEU A 466 -19.98 -3.69 10.78
N HIS A 467 -19.53 -3.25 11.93
CA HIS A 467 -18.80 -4.07 12.92
C HIS A 467 -19.69 -4.29 14.14
N LEU A 468 -20.17 -5.52 14.29
CA LEU A 468 -21.17 -5.91 15.28
C LEU A 468 -20.58 -6.88 16.28
N THR A 469 -21.03 -6.78 17.54
CA THR A 469 -20.70 -7.73 18.60
C THR A 469 -21.90 -8.62 18.91
N LYS A 470 -21.64 -9.85 19.36
CA LYS A 470 -22.69 -10.79 19.74
C LYS A 470 -23.39 -10.34 21.03
N ALA A 471 -24.73 -10.36 21.05
CA ALA A 471 -25.51 -10.04 22.26
C ALA A 471 -25.16 -11.02 23.40
N GLY A 472 -24.96 -10.47 24.58
CA GLY A 472 -24.55 -11.27 25.76
C GLY A 472 -23.05 -11.55 25.86
N THR A 473 -22.27 -11.23 24.84
CA THR A 473 -20.81 -11.10 24.97
C THR A 473 -20.55 -9.76 25.66
N VAL A 474 -20.26 -9.79 26.95
CA VAL A 474 -19.66 -8.62 27.60
C VAL A 474 -18.25 -8.52 27.02
N THR A 475 -18.10 -7.81 25.91
CA THR A 475 -16.78 -7.33 25.52
C THR A 475 -16.40 -6.27 26.56
N THR A 476 -15.90 -6.72 27.70
CA THR A 476 -15.01 -5.84 28.43
C THR A 476 -13.84 -5.65 27.49
N GLY A 477 -13.85 -4.60 26.72
CA GLY A 477 -12.67 -4.14 25.99
C GLY A 477 -11.47 -4.15 26.93
N PRO A 478 -10.25 -4.08 26.44
CA PRO A 478 -9.08 -4.11 27.31
C PRO A 478 -9.25 -3.01 28.36
N GLY A 479 -8.80 -3.27 29.59
CA GLY A 479 -8.77 -2.25 30.62
C GLY A 479 -7.95 -1.05 30.14
N ALA A 480 -8.24 0.15 30.63
CA ALA A 480 -7.40 1.31 30.32
C ALA A 480 -5.97 1.05 30.84
N PRO A 481 -4.92 1.37 30.06
CA PRO A 481 -3.54 1.26 30.54
C PRO A 481 -3.31 2.15 31.75
N GLY A 482 -2.39 1.77 32.60
CA GLY A 482 -1.94 2.67 33.68
C GLY A 482 -1.27 3.92 33.10
N THR A 483 -1.19 4.98 33.89
CA THR A 483 -0.54 6.25 33.48
C THR A 483 0.88 5.99 32.99
N PRO A 484 1.23 6.46 31.77
CA PRO A 484 2.59 6.30 31.25
C PRO A 484 3.62 7.06 32.11
N THR A 485 4.82 6.54 32.14
CA THR A 485 5.99 7.21 32.75
C THR A 485 7.06 7.41 31.69
N ALA A 486 7.70 8.56 31.69
CA ALA A 486 8.84 8.83 30.84
C ALA A 486 10.12 8.28 31.51
N THR A 487 10.73 7.26 30.91
CA THR A 487 11.92 6.58 31.46
C THR A 487 13.22 6.93 30.76
N GLY A 488 13.18 7.46 29.55
CA GLY A 488 14.34 7.89 28.77
C GLY A 488 14.02 9.20 28.05
N VAL A 489 14.56 10.30 28.55
CA VAL A 489 14.37 11.63 27.97
C VAL A 489 15.68 12.13 27.40
N THR A 490 15.70 12.43 26.11
CA THR A 490 16.82 13.08 25.41
C THR A 490 16.38 14.43 24.85
N ALA A 491 17.25 15.09 24.10
CA ALA A 491 16.89 16.33 23.42
C ALA A 491 15.83 16.13 22.31
N THR A 492 15.77 14.95 21.69
CA THR A 492 14.95 14.70 20.51
C THR A 492 14.10 13.43 20.62
N SER A 493 14.08 12.77 21.77
CA SER A 493 13.28 11.58 21.99
C SER A 493 12.81 11.44 23.43
N VAL A 494 11.71 10.71 23.62
CA VAL A 494 11.16 10.32 24.92
C VAL A 494 10.80 8.84 24.86
N THR A 495 11.30 8.03 25.81
CA THR A 495 10.85 6.66 26.00
C THR A 495 9.73 6.65 27.04
N LEU A 496 8.56 6.17 26.64
CA LEU A 496 7.40 5.99 27.51
C LEU A 496 7.30 4.52 27.90
N SER A 497 6.89 4.24 29.12
CA SER A 497 6.51 2.91 29.59
C SER A 497 5.26 3.00 30.47
N TRP A 498 4.43 1.98 30.43
CA TRP A 498 3.14 1.94 31.13
C TRP A 498 2.85 0.55 31.68
N PRO A 499 2.06 0.45 32.75
CA PRO A 499 1.56 -0.83 33.23
C PRO A 499 0.65 -1.51 32.20
N ALA A 500 0.81 -2.83 32.05
CA ALA A 500 -0.02 -3.61 31.14
C ALA A 500 -1.51 -3.51 31.48
N ALA A 501 -2.35 -3.37 30.46
CA ALA A 501 -3.78 -3.42 30.60
C ALA A 501 -4.30 -4.87 30.50
N THR A 502 -5.36 -5.17 31.22
CA THR A 502 -6.03 -6.49 31.15
C THR A 502 -6.59 -6.72 29.75
N SER A 503 -6.43 -7.91 29.19
CA SER A 503 -6.89 -8.31 27.86
C SER A 503 -6.28 -7.56 26.69
N ALA A 504 -5.26 -6.74 26.91
CA ALA A 504 -4.55 -6.06 25.83
C ALA A 504 -3.60 -7.00 25.09
N THR A 505 -3.61 -6.95 23.76
CA THR A 505 -2.65 -7.60 22.86
C THR A 505 -1.69 -6.60 22.22
N GLY A 506 -2.01 -5.30 22.31
CA GLY A 506 -1.21 -4.20 21.80
C GLY A 506 -1.64 -2.86 22.38
N TYR A 507 -0.98 -1.80 21.95
CA TYR A 507 -1.24 -0.44 22.41
C TYR A 507 -1.13 0.54 21.26
N ARG A 508 -1.82 1.68 21.39
CA ARG A 508 -1.65 2.87 20.55
C ARG A 508 -1.24 4.02 21.42
N VAL A 509 -0.17 4.70 21.06
CA VAL A 509 0.35 5.87 21.80
C VAL A 509 0.04 7.12 21.00
N PHE A 510 -0.58 8.08 21.64
CA PHE A 510 -0.97 9.34 21.02
C PHE A 510 -0.23 10.52 21.64
N ARG A 511 0.14 11.48 20.80
CA ARG A 511 0.57 12.81 21.24
C ARG A 511 -0.63 13.74 21.24
N ILE A 512 -0.89 14.36 22.38
CA ILE A 512 -2.02 15.30 22.58
C ILE A 512 -1.57 16.71 22.29
N ASN A 513 -2.31 17.41 21.42
CA ASN A 513 -2.12 18.81 21.06
C ASN A 513 -3.43 19.57 21.26
N GLY A 514 -3.68 20.06 22.49
CA GLY A 514 -4.95 20.67 22.85
C GLY A 514 -6.12 19.68 22.74
N SER A 515 -7.08 19.92 21.86
CA SER A 515 -8.22 19.02 21.61
C SER A 515 -7.95 17.95 20.54
N SER A 516 -6.81 17.97 19.89
CA SER A 516 -6.44 16.98 18.87
C SER A 516 -5.40 15.99 19.39
N SER A 517 -5.43 14.77 18.89
CA SER A 517 -4.44 13.73 19.18
C SER A 517 -3.86 13.18 17.87
N THR A 518 -2.56 12.84 17.90
CA THR A 518 -1.83 12.26 16.76
C THR A 518 -1.23 10.94 17.19
N LEU A 519 -1.50 9.86 16.47
CA LEU A 519 -0.89 8.56 16.70
C LEU A 519 0.63 8.66 16.44
N VAL A 520 1.43 8.24 17.41
CA VAL A 520 2.92 8.26 17.32
C VAL A 520 3.53 6.85 17.37
N GLY A 521 2.72 5.81 17.53
CA GLY A 521 3.17 4.43 17.44
C GLY A 521 2.16 3.42 17.96
N SER A 522 2.30 2.15 17.51
CA SER A 522 1.40 1.04 17.84
C SER A 522 2.21 -0.19 18.31
N PRO A 523 2.87 -0.15 19.49
CA PRO A 523 3.66 -1.27 19.99
C PRO A 523 2.78 -2.41 20.51
N THR A 524 3.27 -3.64 20.40
CA THR A 524 2.67 -4.81 21.08
C THR A 524 3.09 -4.93 22.56
N GLY A 525 4.20 -4.30 22.94
CA GLY A 525 4.68 -4.25 24.32
C GLY A 525 4.27 -2.98 25.05
N THR A 526 4.67 -2.86 26.31
CA THR A 526 4.31 -1.77 27.24
C THR A 526 5.31 -0.61 27.24
N SER A 527 6.01 -0.38 26.14
CA SER A 527 6.98 0.71 26.00
C SER A 527 7.07 1.17 24.54
N LEU A 528 7.32 2.46 24.36
CA LEU A 528 7.56 3.07 23.04
C LEU A 528 8.56 4.23 23.18
N THR A 529 9.54 4.29 22.28
CA THR A 529 10.40 5.47 22.13
C THR A 529 9.86 6.35 21.00
N VAL A 530 9.40 7.53 21.34
CA VAL A 530 8.97 8.57 20.39
C VAL A 530 10.18 9.43 20.04
N SER A 531 10.56 9.46 18.78
CA SER A 531 11.73 10.19 18.26
C SER A 531 11.29 11.39 17.39
N GLY A 532 12.27 12.21 16.95
CA GLY A 532 12.00 13.36 16.08
C GLY A 532 11.34 14.55 16.80
N LEU A 533 11.43 14.59 18.11
CA LEU A 533 10.89 15.68 18.93
C LEU A 533 11.81 16.91 18.93
N THR A 534 11.22 18.08 19.10
CA THR A 534 11.94 19.34 19.23
C THR A 534 12.56 19.45 20.64
N PRO A 535 13.82 19.85 20.79
CA PRO A 535 14.46 20.07 22.09
C PRO A 535 13.75 21.13 22.95
N ASN A 536 13.88 21.04 24.27
CA ASN A 536 13.31 21.99 25.22
C ASN A 536 11.80 22.21 25.08
N THR A 537 11.08 21.20 24.62
CA THR A 537 9.63 21.31 24.29
C THR A 537 8.85 20.32 25.14
N ALA A 538 7.75 20.81 25.72
CA ALA A 538 6.80 19.96 26.46
C ALA A 538 5.87 19.21 25.49
N TYR A 539 5.72 17.91 25.72
CA TYR A 539 4.83 17.01 24.98
C TYR A 539 3.95 16.25 25.96
N THR A 540 2.69 16.09 25.59
CA THR A 540 1.72 15.31 26.37
C THR A 540 1.35 14.06 25.57
N PHE A 541 1.36 12.90 26.24
CA PHE A 541 1.06 11.61 25.64
C PHE A 541 0.03 10.85 26.48
N ASP A 542 -0.83 10.09 25.82
CA ASP A 542 -1.66 9.05 26.40
C ASP A 542 -1.48 7.71 25.65
N VAL A 543 -2.01 6.65 26.23
CA VAL A 543 -1.93 5.30 25.69
C VAL A 543 -3.31 4.66 25.74
N VAL A 544 -3.70 4.03 24.65
CA VAL A 544 -4.91 3.24 24.51
C VAL A 544 -4.49 1.78 24.33
N ALA A 545 -5.10 0.85 25.06
CA ALA A 545 -4.90 -0.58 24.85
C ALA A 545 -5.77 -1.09 23.70
N VAL A 546 -5.30 -2.12 23.01
CA VAL A 546 -6.01 -2.78 21.90
C VAL A 546 -6.03 -4.28 22.21
N ASP A 547 -7.17 -4.93 22.08
CA ASP A 547 -7.31 -6.38 22.23
C ASP A 547 -7.10 -7.12 20.89
N SER A 548 -7.22 -8.44 20.89
CA SER A 548 -7.08 -9.27 19.69
C SER A 548 -8.17 -9.06 18.65
N ALA A 549 -9.27 -8.41 19.01
CA ALA A 549 -10.37 -8.05 18.12
C ALA A 549 -10.24 -6.63 17.56
N GLY A 550 -9.16 -5.90 17.94
CA GLY A 550 -8.98 -4.50 17.57
C GLY A 550 -9.77 -3.52 18.42
N THR A 551 -10.52 -3.99 19.45
CA THR A 551 -11.28 -3.12 20.36
C THR A 551 -10.32 -2.31 21.21
N THR A 552 -10.61 -1.01 21.37
CA THR A 552 -9.77 -0.10 22.12
C THR A 552 -10.32 0.18 23.51
N SER A 553 -9.44 0.40 24.48
CA SER A 553 -9.79 0.87 25.81
C SER A 553 -10.12 2.35 25.83
N ALA A 554 -10.61 2.85 26.95
CA ALA A 554 -10.45 4.27 27.29
C ALA A 554 -8.96 4.63 27.34
N PRO A 555 -8.57 5.88 26.99
CA PRO A 555 -7.19 6.33 27.11
C PRO A 555 -6.71 6.30 28.56
N SER A 556 -5.41 6.09 28.77
CA SER A 556 -4.77 6.30 30.07
C SER A 556 -4.87 7.74 30.54
N SER A 557 -4.62 7.98 31.81
CA SER A 557 -4.29 9.36 32.25
C SER A 557 -3.06 9.83 31.47
N PRO A 558 -3.07 11.10 30.96
CA PRO A 558 -1.95 11.59 30.16
C PRO A 558 -0.72 11.88 31.01
N VAL A 559 0.46 11.76 30.38
CA VAL A 559 1.75 12.19 30.94
C VAL A 559 2.28 13.38 30.15
N THR A 560 2.72 14.43 30.83
CA THR A 560 3.44 15.54 30.20
C THR A 560 4.92 15.45 30.54
N VAL A 561 5.78 15.51 29.52
CA VAL A 561 7.22 15.43 29.66
C VAL A 561 7.89 16.45 28.75
N SER A 562 8.92 17.14 29.23
CA SER A 562 9.72 18.04 28.39
C SER A 562 10.96 17.31 27.89
N THR A 563 11.23 17.42 26.59
CA THR A 563 12.49 16.96 26.01
C THR A 563 13.67 17.70 26.64
N GLY A 564 14.79 17.02 26.73
CA GLY A 564 16.01 17.60 27.27
C GLY A 564 16.53 18.78 26.42
N GLN A 565 17.39 19.56 27.03
CA GLN A 565 18.20 20.50 26.26
C GLN A 565 19.13 19.70 25.35
N PRO A 566 19.44 20.15 24.12
CA PRO A 566 20.53 19.56 23.34
C PRO A 566 21.78 19.51 24.25
N ALA A 567 22.49 18.40 24.27
CA ALA A 567 23.80 18.33 24.91
C ALA A 567 24.57 19.54 24.41
N GLY A 568 25.03 20.42 25.32
CA GLY A 568 25.50 21.74 24.95
C GLY A 568 26.43 21.63 23.76
N ALA A 569 26.16 22.42 22.71
CA ALA A 569 26.90 22.32 21.47
C ALA A 569 28.41 22.42 21.83
N THR A 570 29.14 21.39 21.48
CA THR A 570 30.59 21.34 21.79
C THR A 570 31.38 22.29 20.91
N CYS A 571 30.71 23.03 20.01
CA CYS A 571 31.33 24.00 19.13
C CYS A 571 30.36 25.13 18.76
N ARG A 572 30.95 26.27 18.41
CA ARG A 572 30.25 27.42 17.82
C ARG A 572 30.88 27.73 16.48
N VAL A 573 30.06 28.01 15.47
CA VAL A 573 30.52 28.37 14.12
C VAL A 573 29.87 29.67 13.67
N ALA A 574 30.71 30.61 13.22
CA ALA A 574 30.27 31.79 12.50
C ALA A 574 30.79 31.71 11.05
N TYR A 575 29.84 31.65 10.10
CA TYR A 575 30.10 31.63 8.67
C TYR A 575 29.93 33.03 8.10
N SER A 576 30.91 33.53 7.34
CA SER A 576 30.84 34.84 6.73
C SER A 576 31.39 34.81 5.31
N VAL A 577 30.64 35.32 4.34
CA VAL A 577 31.11 35.63 2.99
C VAL A 577 31.89 36.93 3.07
N THR A 578 33.17 36.88 2.73
CA THR A 578 34.07 38.03 2.80
C THR A 578 34.04 38.87 1.53
N VAL A 579 33.79 38.23 0.39
CA VAL A 579 33.66 38.87 -0.93
C VAL A 579 32.83 37.94 -1.84
N ASP A 580 31.98 38.54 -2.64
CA ASP A 580 31.24 37.85 -3.70
C ASP A 580 31.43 38.67 -5.01
N TRP A 581 31.90 38.00 -6.07
CA TRP A 581 32.20 38.64 -7.37
C TRP A 581 31.28 38.19 -8.51
N GLY A 582 30.16 37.57 -8.16
CA GLY A 582 29.15 37.12 -9.13
C GLY A 582 29.60 35.86 -9.90
N GLY A 583 29.21 34.69 -9.38
CA GLY A 583 29.63 33.38 -9.90
C GLY A 583 30.78 32.75 -9.10
N GLY A 584 31.35 33.47 -8.11
CA GLY A 584 32.27 32.94 -7.12
C GLY A 584 32.36 33.84 -5.90
N PHE A 585 32.82 33.31 -4.78
CA PHE A 585 32.92 34.04 -3.52
C PHE A 585 34.07 33.50 -2.64
N GLY A 586 34.51 34.33 -1.72
CA GLY A 586 35.40 33.97 -0.62
C GLY A 586 34.62 33.94 0.70
N ALA A 587 34.87 32.96 1.54
CA ALA A 587 34.23 32.84 2.87
C ALA A 587 35.24 32.43 3.95
N ASN A 588 34.94 32.88 5.16
CA ASN A 588 35.62 32.44 6.40
C ASN A 588 34.64 31.68 7.30
N ILE A 589 35.16 30.69 8.01
CA ILE A 589 34.41 29.91 8.99
C ILE A 589 35.12 30.01 10.32
N ALA A 590 34.69 30.88 11.22
CA ALA A 590 35.22 30.92 12.57
C ALA A 590 34.62 29.75 13.39
N VAL A 591 35.47 28.83 13.83
CA VAL A 591 35.09 27.65 14.59
C VAL A 591 35.66 27.77 15.99
N THR A 592 34.82 27.75 17.02
CA THR A 592 35.22 27.76 18.43
C THR A 592 34.88 26.43 19.06
N ASN A 593 35.81 25.76 19.71
CA ASN A 593 35.54 24.62 20.58
C ASN A 593 34.89 25.11 21.88
N ALA A 594 33.59 25.00 21.99
CA ALA A 594 32.80 25.39 23.17
C ALA A 594 32.71 24.25 24.21
N GLY A 595 33.28 23.08 23.92
CA GLY A 595 33.37 21.95 24.86
C GLY A 595 34.39 22.16 25.97
N THR A 596 34.42 21.23 26.91
CA THR A 596 35.34 21.23 28.04
C THR A 596 36.64 20.43 27.80
N THR A 597 36.74 19.76 26.65
CA THR A 597 37.88 18.93 26.23
C THR A 597 38.44 19.38 24.89
N THR A 598 39.72 19.10 24.64
CA THR A 598 40.36 19.36 23.35
C THR A 598 39.70 18.54 22.24
N ALA A 599 39.32 19.19 21.15
CA ALA A 599 38.92 18.52 19.92
C ALA A 599 40.17 18.11 19.13
N ALA A 600 40.64 16.89 19.37
CA ALA A 600 41.85 16.35 18.74
C ALA A 600 41.54 16.04 17.25
N ASN A 601 42.51 16.31 16.37
CA ASN A 601 42.40 16.11 14.91
C ASN A 601 41.08 16.63 14.39
N TRP A 602 40.73 17.88 14.69
CA TRP A 602 39.41 18.40 14.45
C TRP A 602 39.00 18.29 12.96
N THR A 603 37.73 17.91 12.79
CA THR A 603 37.06 17.81 11.46
C THR A 603 35.75 18.58 11.49
N LEU A 604 35.67 19.61 10.68
CA LEU A 604 34.43 20.38 10.47
C LEU A 604 33.73 19.87 9.22
N ARG A 605 32.40 19.69 9.29
CA ARG A 605 31.56 19.35 8.12
C ARG A 605 30.38 20.28 8.04
N PHE A 606 30.01 20.62 6.77
CA PHE A 606 28.80 21.35 6.44
C PHE A 606 28.34 21.00 5.03
N THR A 607 27.07 21.29 4.70
CA THR A 607 26.52 21.04 3.38
C THR A 607 26.03 22.35 2.77
N PHE A 608 26.41 22.65 1.57
CA PHE A 608 25.88 23.78 0.81
C PHE A 608 24.43 23.49 0.39
N PRO A 609 23.51 24.47 0.58
CA PRO A 609 22.13 24.31 0.09
C PRO A 609 21.99 24.44 -1.44
N GLY A 610 23.01 24.95 -2.14
CA GLY A 610 23.03 25.17 -3.58
C GLY A 610 24.14 24.38 -4.26
N ASN A 611 24.55 24.85 -5.42
CA ASN A 611 25.55 24.22 -6.30
C ASN A 611 26.98 24.74 -6.11
N GLN A 612 27.31 25.23 -4.91
CA GLN A 612 28.61 25.80 -4.61
C GLN A 612 29.71 24.72 -4.65
N VAL A 613 30.84 25.04 -5.28
CA VAL A 613 32.02 24.15 -5.39
C VAL A 613 33.25 24.86 -4.88
N VAL A 614 33.89 24.31 -3.86
CA VAL A 614 35.15 24.85 -3.30
C VAL A 614 36.27 24.67 -4.29
N SER A 615 36.96 25.77 -4.62
CA SER A 615 38.10 25.78 -5.56
C SER A 615 39.45 25.88 -4.87
N ALA A 616 39.52 26.51 -3.71
CA ALA A 616 40.73 26.66 -2.92
C ALA A 616 40.37 26.86 -1.44
N GLY A 617 41.18 26.37 -0.50
CA GLY A 617 40.97 26.55 0.93
C GLY A 617 42.26 26.81 1.68
N TRP A 618 42.18 27.46 2.87
CA TRP A 618 43.27 27.75 3.75
C TRP A 618 42.88 27.56 5.22
N GLY A 619 43.85 27.39 6.11
CA GLY A 619 43.56 27.17 7.53
C GLY A 619 43.04 25.78 7.88
N GLY A 620 42.98 24.87 6.91
CA GLY A 620 42.56 23.48 7.00
C GLY A 620 42.66 22.79 5.64
N ASN A 621 42.52 21.47 5.62
CA ASN A 621 42.51 20.68 4.38
C ASN A 621 41.06 20.47 3.95
N PHE A 622 40.69 21.08 2.83
CA PHE A 622 39.32 21.03 2.29
C PHE A 622 39.15 19.88 1.32
N SER A 623 38.02 19.18 1.44
CA SER A 623 37.52 18.21 0.47
C SER A 623 36.02 18.37 0.32
N GLN A 624 35.49 18.13 -0.87
CA GLN A 624 34.06 18.20 -1.13
C GLN A 624 33.59 16.97 -1.88
N ALA A 625 32.49 16.37 -1.42
CA ALA A 625 31.79 15.29 -2.08
C ALA A 625 30.31 15.71 -2.26
N GLY A 626 29.88 15.88 -3.52
CA GLY A 626 28.59 16.52 -3.80
C GLY A 626 28.53 17.91 -3.17
N ASN A 627 27.48 18.20 -2.42
CA ASN A 627 27.33 19.49 -1.71
C ASN A 627 27.96 19.49 -0.31
N THR A 628 28.48 18.35 0.17
CA THR A 628 29.08 18.26 1.52
C THR A 628 30.56 18.58 1.50
N VAL A 629 30.95 19.57 2.29
CA VAL A 629 32.35 19.99 2.50
C VAL A 629 32.85 19.43 3.82
N THR A 630 34.04 18.86 3.78
CA THR A 630 34.78 18.41 4.96
C THR A 630 36.10 19.19 5.05
N VAL A 631 36.36 19.80 6.19
CA VAL A 631 37.60 20.51 6.50
C VAL A 631 38.29 19.80 7.65
N THR A 632 39.48 19.24 7.42
CA THR A 632 40.27 18.61 8.47
C THR A 632 41.37 19.55 8.94
N ALA A 633 41.77 19.35 10.18
CA ALA A 633 42.84 20.11 10.82
C ALA A 633 44.12 20.15 9.96
N PRO A 634 44.83 21.30 9.87
CA PRO A 634 46.12 21.34 9.23
C PRO A 634 47.18 20.66 10.14
N GLY A 635 48.18 20.02 9.53
CA GLY A 635 49.19 19.26 10.27
C GLY A 635 50.01 20.09 11.32
N TYR A 636 50.06 21.40 11.16
CA TYR A 636 50.73 22.31 12.10
C TYR A 636 49.84 22.75 13.29
N ALA A 637 48.52 22.48 13.23
CA ALA A 637 47.56 22.77 14.30
C ALA A 637 46.45 21.68 14.31
N PRO A 638 46.82 20.43 14.69
CA PRO A 638 45.89 19.31 14.59
C PRO A 638 44.75 19.37 15.61
N ASP A 639 44.97 20.05 16.72
CA ASP A 639 44.08 20.06 17.86
C ASP A 639 43.51 21.44 18.15
N LEU A 640 42.25 21.50 18.56
CA LEU A 640 41.58 22.72 19.00
C LEU A 640 41.23 22.59 20.49
N ALA A 641 41.99 23.24 21.36
CA ALA A 641 41.80 23.19 22.81
C ALA A 641 40.41 23.71 23.23
N ALA A 642 39.97 23.35 24.44
CA ALA A 642 38.74 23.89 25.01
C ALA A 642 38.77 25.42 25.06
N GLY A 643 37.74 26.08 24.53
CA GLY A 643 37.65 27.53 24.43
C GLY A 643 38.47 28.16 23.28
N ALA A 644 39.32 27.41 22.59
CA ALA A 644 40.09 27.92 21.47
C ALA A 644 39.26 28.03 20.17
N ALA A 645 39.70 28.93 19.28
CA ALA A 645 39.06 29.11 17.97
C ALA A 645 40.07 29.00 16.82
N THR A 646 39.61 28.61 15.67
CA THR A 646 40.32 28.62 14.39
C THR A 646 39.43 29.21 13.30
N THR A 647 40.01 29.72 12.21
CA THR A 647 39.25 30.39 11.15
C THR A 647 39.72 29.88 9.78
N PRO A 648 39.39 28.64 9.41
CA PRO A 648 39.60 28.22 8.03
C PRO A 648 38.74 29.05 7.08
N GLY A 649 39.24 29.23 5.86
CA GLY A 649 38.52 29.94 4.83
C GLY A 649 38.69 29.27 3.48
N PHE A 650 37.89 29.69 2.51
CA PHE A 650 37.91 29.10 1.16
C PHE A 650 37.36 30.06 0.10
N ASN A 651 37.74 29.78 -1.14
CA ASN A 651 37.08 30.31 -2.32
C ASN A 651 36.22 29.24 -2.97
N ALA A 652 35.04 29.60 -3.49
CA ALA A 652 34.16 28.70 -4.18
C ALA A 652 33.46 29.38 -5.36
N GLY A 653 33.13 28.57 -6.37
CA GLY A 653 32.28 28.98 -7.50
C GLY A 653 30.84 28.56 -7.25
N TYR A 654 29.88 29.30 -7.90
CA TYR A 654 28.47 28.95 -7.89
C TYR A 654 27.76 29.47 -9.15
N THR A 655 26.56 28.96 -9.43
CA THR A 655 25.67 29.51 -10.47
C THR A 655 24.31 29.85 -9.84
N GLY A 656 23.72 30.99 -10.24
CA GLY A 656 22.44 31.44 -9.69
C GLY A 656 22.57 32.12 -8.33
N THR A 657 22.00 31.54 -7.26
CA THR A 657 22.03 32.11 -5.90
C THR A 657 23.13 31.47 -5.05
N ASN A 658 23.65 32.22 -4.06
CA ASN A 658 24.69 31.77 -3.13
C ASN A 658 24.14 31.67 -1.69
N PRO A 659 23.27 30.69 -1.36
CA PRO A 659 22.76 30.53 0.01
C PRO A 659 23.85 30.00 0.94
N ALA A 660 23.90 30.56 2.16
CA ALA A 660 24.84 30.14 3.19
C ALA A 660 24.46 28.78 3.80
N PRO A 661 25.43 27.95 4.18
CA PRO A 661 25.14 26.74 4.97
C PRO A 661 24.61 27.11 6.35
N THR A 662 23.63 26.35 6.84
CA THR A 662 22.93 26.62 8.11
C THR A 662 23.26 25.63 9.21
N ALA A 663 23.91 24.51 8.90
CA ALA A 663 24.26 23.46 9.85
C ALA A 663 25.74 23.06 9.71
N PHE A 664 26.40 22.93 10.87
CA PHE A 664 27.82 22.56 10.98
C PHE A 664 28.00 21.50 12.04
N THR A 665 28.97 20.60 11.86
CA THR A 665 29.40 19.64 12.87
C THR A 665 30.91 19.71 13.07
N LEU A 666 31.38 19.61 14.31
CA LEU A 666 32.81 19.45 14.69
C LEU A 666 33.00 18.05 15.28
N ASN A 667 33.88 17.24 14.68
CA ASN A 667 34.10 15.84 15.06
C ASN A 667 32.75 15.05 15.14
N GLY A 668 31.81 15.32 14.23
CA GLY A 668 30.50 14.69 14.19
C GLY A 668 29.45 15.23 15.17
N GLN A 669 29.82 16.16 16.07
CA GLN A 669 28.92 16.81 17.02
C GLN A 669 28.39 18.14 16.44
N PRO A 670 27.07 18.42 16.55
CA PRO A 670 26.50 19.64 16.01
C PRO A 670 27.03 20.89 16.71
N CYS A 671 27.28 21.94 15.90
CA CYS A 671 27.71 23.26 16.38
C CYS A 671 26.52 24.22 16.44
N THR A 672 26.57 25.18 17.38
CA THR A 672 25.70 26.36 17.28
C THR A 672 26.22 27.29 16.21
N THR A 673 25.31 27.86 15.41
CA THR A 673 25.61 28.95 14.48
C THR A 673 25.37 30.30 15.17
N GLY A 674 26.29 31.23 15.04
CA GLY A 674 26.15 32.51 15.68
C GLY A 674 26.85 33.64 14.95
#